data_808aa15a3b904796dfcd99bef8441da0
#
_entry.id   808aa15a3b904796dfcd99bef8441da0
#
_cell.length_a   1.000
_cell.length_b   1.000
_cell.length_c   1.000
_cell.angle_alpha   90.00
_cell.angle_beta   90.00
_cell.angle_gamma   90.00
#
_symmetry.space_group_name_H-M   'P 1'
#
loop_
_entity.id
_entity.type
_entity.pdbx_description
1 polymer ?
#
loop_
_entity_poly.entity_id
_entity_poly.type
_entity_poly.pdbx_seq_one_letter_code
_entity_poly.pdbx_strand_id
1 'polypeptide(L)'
;MNLYGKWKKRIALTAALTLAAGSSFLVTACGEKKNTGDSYEEETETANTQNEDTEKGMGRYLESDLNLPDNFSMVSALKFLDDGTLRLCYLDSDYEPMYADSHDEGDTWGEAVSLTDLLKLDTDQFSVSFPQLSYDGSIFVMVTEYSEENPNDCKLHYYYIDAKGKAREIQLDSVCGQAYITNSEFTENGTILLNTPGNGIAEIDPEDERVIRVYEEGNFVNYFGIADHIIAAVLDDSIHYYDVDTGKPVEGAETLSRQIMSDEENLIITSTSVFPVLFLQGDEEDSLFYVDSDGMYRYALGGSVVEQIIDGSLNSISSPDTGLVDMEQDDKGRFYLAVKNDSDGTDKVLRYEYSKDTPTVPDTELKVYSLTENSFMRQAAALFQKKYPDIYLELETGMTGEDAVTSTDALKTLNTEIMAGKGPDILILDGVPADIYVEKGMLEDISGIIGKINESDGILKNIMDPYIDDDGTIYYMPLKFAIPMIMGWKEDIEKITDLSTLADVIEEHQTEYNPYSLPTYMVFAPEILLRKMADVCADAWMKEDGTLDENAVSGYLSEIRRIYLTSEEIMESRNTGDQNDYINDLIVTQLGISVSCREILDKAQLLAMGGLYSPSDLAMIDSVEKESDLLTDKIWNGQVENRFLPLQTIGICSKANQKEAAEKFVEFLFSVEGQVIGTEKGLPVNEAVYENMDYWMKEEEGSVLWTWASSNQATGEMLEGQVCQPSREVISRIQELGKTLDKPSSVNEFILTAVTDSGARYIKGEISLEEAVNAILQEVNLYLSE
;
A
#
# COMPACT_ATOMS: atom_id res chain seq x y z
N MET A 1 11.99 -19.53 -29.46
CA MET A 1 11.70 -18.26 -30.17
C MET A 1 10.51 -17.51 -29.58
N ASN A 2 9.61 -18.16 -28.86
CA ASN A 2 8.43 -17.50 -28.27
C ASN A 2 8.71 -16.77 -26.91
N LEU A 3 9.75 -17.17 -26.18
CA LEU A 3 10.12 -16.54 -24.91
C LEU A 3 10.68 -15.12 -25.05
N TYR A 4 11.36 -14.83 -26.16
CA TYR A 4 11.98 -13.53 -26.40
C TYR A 4 10.94 -12.43 -26.77
N GLY A 5 9.85 -12.80 -27.44
CA GLY A 5 8.72 -11.90 -27.74
C GLY A 5 7.88 -11.54 -26.49
N LYS A 6 7.61 -12.52 -25.63
CA LYS A 6 6.91 -12.30 -24.34
C LYS A 6 7.74 -11.40 -23.40
N TRP A 7 9.05 -11.55 -23.45
CA TRP A 7 10.00 -10.77 -22.65
C TRP A 7 10.00 -9.27 -23.05
N LYS A 8 9.98 -8.94 -24.35
CA LYS A 8 9.88 -7.56 -24.83
C LYS A 8 8.56 -6.89 -24.42
N LYS A 9 7.45 -7.62 -24.39
CA LYS A 9 6.15 -7.09 -23.95
C LYS A 9 6.17 -6.70 -22.45
N ARG A 10 6.78 -7.51 -21.59
CA ARG A 10 6.91 -7.21 -20.15
C ARG A 10 7.78 -5.98 -19.91
N ILE A 11 8.92 -5.87 -20.59
CA ILE A 11 9.80 -4.69 -20.50
C ILE A 11 9.07 -3.44 -20.98
N ALA A 12 8.33 -3.55 -22.08
CA ALA A 12 7.62 -2.44 -22.67
C ALA A 12 6.51 -1.88 -21.76
N LEU A 13 5.77 -2.76 -21.08
CA LEU A 13 4.72 -2.36 -20.14
C LEU A 13 5.32 -1.71 -18.90
N THR A 14 6.39 -2.28 -18.35
CA THR A 14 7.09 -1.73 -17.18
C THR A 14 7.79 -0.40 -17.50
N ALA A 15 8.36 -0.26 -18.71
CA ALA A 15 8.98 1.00 -19.13
C ALA A 15 7.94 2.12 -19.38
N ALA A 16 6.75 1.79 -19.88
CA ALA A 16 5.66 2.76 -20.03
C ALA A 16 5.13 3.23 -18.66
N LEU A 17 5.05 2.33 -17.68
CA LEU A 17 4.65 2.64 -16.30
C LEU A 17 5.73 3.43 -15.53
N THR A 18 7.02 3.11 -15.73
CA THR A 18 8.14 3.84 -15.07
C THR A 18 8.45 5.19 -15.69
N LEU A 19 8.19 5.40 -16.99
CA LEU A 19 8.34 6.73 -17.61
C LEU A 19 7.25 7.71 -17.15
N ALA A 20 6.07 7.23 -16.80
CA ALA A 20 5.01 8.05 -16.20
C ALA A 20 5.34 8.47 -14.74
N ALA A 21 6.01 7.61 -13.96
CA ALA A 21 6.43 7.91 -12.59
C ALA A 21 7.71 8.76 -12.48
N GLY A 22 8.54 8.79 -13.51
CA GLY A 22 9.85 9.50 -13.50
C GLY A 22 9.80 11.01 -13.75
N SER A 23 8.67 11.59 -14.13
CA SER A 23 8.55 13.02 -14.46
C SER A 23 8.03 13.92 -13.32
N SER A 24 7.76 13.36 -12.14
CA SER A 24 7.19 14.11 -10.99
C SER A 24 8.21 14.69 -10.01
N PHE A 25 9.51 14.67 -10.29
CA PHE A 25 10.50 15.34 -9.46
C PHE A 25 11.05 16.58 -10.16
N LEU A 26 10.63 17.73 -9.68
CA LEU A 26 11.28 19.03 -9.61
C LEU A 26 10.33 20.20 -9.87
N VAL A 27 9.62 20.65 -8.88
CA VAL A 27 9.39 22.10 -8.68
C VAL A 27 9.29 22.38 -7.17
N THR A 28 10.37 22.84 -6.58
CA THR A 28 10.38 23.55 -5.30
C THR A 28 9.91 24.96 -5.53
N ALA A 29 8.75 25.33 -5.03
CA ALA A 29 8.32 26.71 -4.93
C ALA A 29 8.30 27.15 -3.46
N CYS A 30 9.25 28.02 -3.09
CA CYS A 30 9.24 28.77 -1.85
C CYS A 30 8.03 29.72 -1.82
N GLY A 31 7.13 29.55 -0.86
CA GLY A 31 6.10 30.50 -0.52
C GLY A 31 6.15 30.88 0.96
N GLU A 32 6.46 32.15 1.25
CA GLU A 32 6.48 32.72 2.59
C GLU A 32 5.09 32.72 3.22
N LYS A 33 4.95 32.08 4.38
CA LYS A 33 3.75 32.15 5.24
C LYS A 33 3.65 33.55 5.86
N LYS A 34 2.62 34.30 5.54
CA LYS A 34 2.14 35.44 6.32
C LYS A 34 1.07 34.96 7.31
N ASN A 35 1.43 35.07 8.58
CA ASN A 35 0.50 34.92 9.71
C ASN A 35 -0.52 36.07 9.71
N THR A 36 -1.80 35.78 9.63
CA THR A 36 -2.87 36.61 10.15
C THR A 36 -3.83 35.76 10.91
N GLY A 37 -3.74 35.80 12.24
CA GLY A 37 -4.71 35.15 13.12
C GLY A 37 -6.06 35.87 13.07
N ASP A 38 -7.12 35.08 13.00
CA ASP A 38 -8.42 35.46 13.51
C ASP A 38 -9.08 34.21 14.13
N SER A 39 -9.30 34.33 15.42
CA SER A 39 -9.95 33.35 16.26
C SER A 39 -11.46 33.36 16.00
N TYR A 40 -11.99 32.22 15.63
CA TYR A 40 -13.44 31.93 15.76
C TYR A 40 -13.65 30.95 16.91
N GLU A 41 -14.46 31.38 17.90
CA GLU A 41 -14.94 30.54 18.98
C GLU A 41 -16.06 29.62 18.42
N GLU A 42 -15.84 28.32 18.46
CA GLU A 42 -16.88 27.30 18.25
C GLU A 42 -17.70 27.15 19.54
N GLU A 43 -18.97 27.46 19.46
CA GLU A 43 -19.97 27.08 20.49
C GLU A 43 -20.29 25.56 20.33
N THR A 44 -19.73 24.75 21.21
CA THR A 44 -20.14 23.36 21.37
C THR A 44 -21.52 23.26 22.00
N GLU A 45 -22.54 22.97 21.24
CA GLU A 45 -23.83 22.50 21.73
C GLU A 45 -23.70 21.06 22.26
N THR A 46 -23.72 20.92 23.57
CA THR A 46 -23.87 19.62 24.24
C THR A 46 -25.26 19.05 23.96
N ALA A 47 -25.36 18.08 23.06
CA ALA A 47 -26.58 17.29 22.89
C ALA A 47 -26.76 16.33 24.08
N ASN A 48 -27.86 16.50 24.79
CA ASN A 48 -28.34 15.60 25.83
C ASN A 48 -28.72 14.24 25.21
N THR A 49 -28.05 13.19 25.58
CA THR A 49 -28.45 11.81 25.31
C THR A 49 -29.69 11.47 26.15
N GLN A 50 -30.85 11.48 25.55
CA GLN A 50 -31.99 10.69 26.01
C GLN A 50 -32.15 9.47 25.11
N ASN A 51 -32.12 8.28 25.70
CA ASN A 51 -32.50 7.02 25.07
C ASN A 51 -33.89 7.15 24.41
N GLU A 52 -33.91 7.19 23.10
CA GLU A 52 -35.08 6.85 22.30
C GLU A 52 -34.69 5.63 21.46
N ASP A 53 -35.50 4.58 21.50
CA ASP A 53 -35.54 3.51 20.51
C ASP A 53 -35.87 4.17 19.16
N THR A 54 -34.84 4.70 18.47
CA THR A 54 -34.95 5.11 17.09
C THR A 54 -35.00 3.84 16.26
N GLU A 55 -36.10 3.62 15.53
CA GLU A 55 -36.14 2.63 14.46
C GLU A 55 -34.90 2.84 13.60
N LYS A 56 -34.00 1.84 13.59
CA LYS A 56 -32.76 1.91 12.76
C LYS A 56 -33.19 2.11 11.31
N GLY A 57 -32.48 3.00 10.61
CA GLY A 57 -32.64 3.19 9.18
C GLY A 57 -32.42 1.87 8.45
N MET A 58 -33.26 1.60 7.44
CA MET A 58 -33.16 0.40 6.62
C MET A 58 -32.79 0.78 5.20
N GLY A 59 -31.89 0.01 4.61
CA GLY A 59 -31.44 0.15 3.23
C GLY A 59 -30.02 0.63 3.11
N ARG A 60 -29.19 -0.18 2.44
CA ARG A 60 -27.83 0.18 1.99
C ARG A 60 -27.42 -0.64 0.78
N TYR A 61 -26.36 -0.21 0.10
CA TYR A 61 -25.75 -0.99 -0.95
C TYR A 61 -24.89 -2.11 -0.36
N LEU A 62 -24.96 -3.30 -0.98
CA LEU A 62 -24.16 -4.47 -0.65
C LEU A 62 -23.21 -4.76 -1.80
N GLU A 63 -21.95 -5.05 -1.46
CA GLU A 63 -20.89 -5.38 -2.39
C GLU A 63 -20.89 -6.87 -2.76
N SER A 64 -20.61 -7.16 -4.04
CA SER A 64 -20.30 -8.49 -4.53
C SER A 64 -19.26 -8.43 -5.65
N ASP A 65 -18.40 -9.46 -5.76
CA ASP A 65 -17.47 -9.59 -6.89
C ASP A 65 -18.20 -10.10 -8.13
N LEU A 66 -17.85 -9.56 -9.30
CA LEU A 66 -18.24 -10.12 -10.59
C LEU A 66 -17.34 -11.33 -10.94
N ASN A 67 -17.91 -12.30 -11.62
CA ASN A 67 -17.09 -13.27 -12.34
C ASN A 67 -16.39 -12.55 -13.49
N LEU A 68 -15.10 -12.81 -13.69
CA LEU A 68 -14.32 -12.19 -14.75
C LEU A 68 -14.03 -13.19 -15.88
N PRO A 69 -13.69 -12.72 -17.09
CA PRO A 69 -13.36 -13.62 -18.21
C PRO A 69 -12.20 -14.57 -17.87
N ASP A 70 -12.19 -15.74 -18.52
CA ASP A 70 -11.06 -16.66 -18.42
C ASP A 70 -9.75 -15.94 -18.84
N ASN A 71 -8.66 -16.21 -18.14
CA ASN A 71 -7.34 -15.57 -18.33
C ASN A 71 -7.29 -14.05 -18.05
N PHE A 72 -8.29 -13.47 -17.39
CA PHE A 72 -8.24 -12.08 -16.94
C PHE A 72 -7.05 -11.85 -16.00
N SER A 73 -6.37 -10.72 -16.15
CA SER A 73 -5.25 -10.30 -15.28
C SER A 73 -5.44 -8.87 -14.75
N MET A 74 -5.65 -7.89 -15.63
CA MET A 74 -5.73 -6.47 -15.22
C MET A 74 -6.89 -5.76 -15.94
N VAL A 75 -7.68 -5.00 -15.19
CA VAL A 75 -8.75 -4.18 -15.76
C VAL A 75 -8.20 -2.92 -16.43
N SER A 76 -8.82 -2.50 -17.54
CA SER A 76 -8.47 -1.27 -18.26
C SER A 76 -9.62 -0.31 -18.43
N ALA A 77 -10.82 -0.77 -18.75
CA ALA A 77 -12.02 0.05 -18.88
C ALA A 77 -13.28 -0.80 -18.76
N LEU A 78 -14.36 -0.19 -18.33
CA LEU A 78 -15.69 -0.81 -18.20
C LEU A 78 -16.74 0.13 -18.77
N LYS A 79 -17.75 -0.37 -19.51
CA LYS A 79 -18.83 0.48 -20.04
C LYS A 79 -20.10 -0.31 -20.32
N PHE A 80 -21.27 0.23 -19.89
CA PHE A 80 -22.55 -0.18 -20.41
C PHE A 80 -22.80 0.49 -21.76
N LEU A 81 -23.02 -0.33 -22.79
CA LEU A 81 -23.32 0.13 -24.13
C LEU A 81 -24.81 0.49 -24.27
N ASP A 82 -25.19 1.23 -25.31
CA ASP A 82 -26.56 1.67 -25.60
C ASP A 82 -27.60 0.54 -25.68
N ASP A 83 -27.16 -0.68 -25.99
CA ASP A 83 -28.03 -1.86 -26.07
C ASP A 83 -28.12 -2.63 -24.72
N GLY A 84 -27.48 -2.14 -23.67
CA GLY A 84 -27.43 -2.75 -22.33
C GLY A 84 -26.34 -3.82 -22.17
N THR A 85 -25.49 -4.01 -23.18
CA THR A 85 -24.31 -4.90 -23.07
C THR A 85 -23.27 -4.26 -22.14
N LEU A 86 -22.73 -5.03 -21.19
CA LEU A 86 -21.58 -4.62 -20.40
C LEU A 86 -20.31 -5.05 -21.11
N ARG A 87 -19.45 -4.12 -21.50
CA ARG A 87 -18.14 -4.37 -22.12
C ARG A 87 -17.02 -4.12 -21.13
N LEU A 88 -16.11 -5.07 -21.02
CA LEU A 88 -14.89 -5.00 -20.19
C LEU A 88 -13.66 -5.04 -21.10
N CYS A 89 -12.81 -4.01 -21.03
CA CYS A 89 -11.46 -4.05 -21.57
C CYS A 89 -10.48 -4.45 -20.48
N TYR A 90 -9.56 -5.37 -20.80
CA TYR A 90 -8.63 -5.92 -19.82
C TYR A 90 -7.34 -6.43 -20.48
N LEU A 91 -6.29 -6.65 -19.69
CA LEU A 91 -5.14 -7.44 -20.11
C LEU A 91 -5.34 -8.88 -19.64
N ASP A 92 -5.04 -9.84 -20.49
CA ASP A 92 -5.03 -11.24 -20.11
C ASP A 92 -3.73 -11.64 -19.39
N SER A 93 -3.59 -12.91 -18.98
CA SER A 93 -2.40 -13.43 -18.29
C SER A 93 -1.13 -13.39 -19.14
N ASP A 94 -1.22 -13.23 -20.44
CA ASP A 94 -0.10 -13.00 -21.37
C ASP A 94 0.13 -11.50 -21.66
N TYR A 95 -0.58 -10.61 -20.96
CA TYR A 95 -0.60 -9.14 -21.15
C TYR A 95 -1.11 -8.72 -22.53
N GLU A 96 -1.94 -9.55 -23.15
CA GLU A 96 -2.62 -9.20 -24.39
C GLU A 96 -3.84 -8.32 -24.10
N PRO A 97 -3.99 -7.15 -24.74
CA PRO A 97 -5.15 -6.29 -24.56
C PRO A 97 -6.38 -6.88 -25.24
N MET A 98 -7.38 -7.19 -24.42
CA MET A 98 -8.60 -7.88 -24.79
C MET A 98 -9.83 -7.04 -24.47
N TYR A 99 -10.96 -7.32 -25.13
CA TYR A 99 -12.26 -6.98 -24.58
C TYR A 99 -13.21 -8.17 -24.66
N ALA A 100 -14.18 -8.19 -23.74
CA ALA A 100 -15.26 -9.17 -23.73
C ALA A 100 -16.60 -8.48 -23.41
N ASP A 101 -17.69 -9.04 -23.94
CA ASP A 101 -19.05 -8.54 -23.77
C ASP A 101 -19.87 -9.49 -22.88
N SER A 102 -20.62 -8.91 -21.95
CA SER A 102 -21.62 -9.61 -21.14
C SER A 102 -23.01 -9.08 -21.48
N HIS A 103 -23.96 -9.98 -21.69
CA HIS A 103 -25.37 -9.64 -21.95
C HIS A 103 -26.27 -9.94 -20.74
N ASP A 104 -25.68 -10.31 -19.61
CA ASP A 104 -26.33 -10.63 -18.34
C ASP A 104 -25.67 -9.89 -17.16
N GLU A 105 -25.24 -8.64 -17.43
CA GLU A 105 -24.77 -7.69 -16.41
C GLU A 105 -23.51 -8.18 -15.67
N GLY A 106 -22.64 -8.90 -16.36
CA GLY A 106 -21.36 -9.41 -15.83
C GLY A 106 -21.43 -10.79 -15.17
N ASP A 107 -22.58 -11.46 -15.18
CA ASP A 107 -22.69 -12.82 -14.64
C ASP A 107 -21.97 -13.85 -15.53
N THR A 108 -22.00 -13.67 -16.86
CA THR A 108 -21.22 -14.45 -17.83
C THR A 108 -20.65 -13.57 -18.96
N TRP A 109 -19.52 -14.03 -19.55
CA TRP A 109 -18.83 -13.30 -20.60
C TRP A 109 -18.80 -14.09 -21.91
N GLY A 110 -18.91 -13.37 -23.03
CA GLY A 110 -18.76 -13.91 -24.38
C GLY A 110 -17.31 -14.24 -24.73
N GLU A 111 -17.08 -14.61 -26.00
CA GLU A 111 -15.73 -14.84 -26.52
C GLU A 111 -14.91 -13.52 -26.51
N ALA A 112 -13.73 -13.57 -25.93
CA ALA A 112 -12.85 -12.42 -25.82
C ALA A 112 -12.20 -12.10 -27.18
N VAL A 113 -12.03 -10.80 -27.46
CA VAL A 113 -11.47 -10.27 -28.72
C VAL A 113 -10.16 -9.55 -28.42
N SER A 114 -9.07 -9.95 -29.10
CA SER A 114 -7.78 -9.27 -29.03
C SER A 114 -7.82 -7.94 -29.78
N LEU A 115 -7.44 -6.85 -29.13
CA LEU A 115 -7.29 -5.53 -29.75
C LEU A 115 -6.08 -5.50 -30.70
N THR A 116 -5.02 -6.22 -30.37
CA THR A 116 -3.82 -6.32 -31.22
C THR A 116 -4.13 -7.01 -32.55
N ASP A 117 -4.86 -8.13 -32.50
CA ASP A 117 -5.30 -8.85 -33.70
C ASP A 117 -6.25 -8.00 -34.55
N LEU A 118 -7.17 -7.28 -33.89
CA LEU A 118 -8.14 -6.40 -34.57
C LEU A 118 -7.42 -5.27 -35.30
N LEU A 119 -6.38 -4.69 -34.69
CA LEU A 119 -5.53 -3.66 -35.29
C LEU A 119 -4.50 -4.23 -36.27
N LYS A 120 -4.29 -5.54 -36.31
CA LYS A 120 -3.29 -6.26 -37.15
C LYS A 120 -1.85 -5.81 -36.86
N LEU A 121 -1.54 -5.56 -35.62
CA LEU A 121 -0.21 -5.13 -35.20
C LEU A 121 0.73 -6.32 -34.95
N ASP A 122 2.02 -6.09 -35.19
CA ASP A 122 3.07 -7.04 -34.82
C ASP A 122 3.42 -6.84 -33.34
N THR A 123 3.08 -7.82 -32.52
CA THR A 123 3.27 -7.76 -31.06
C THR A 123 4.74 -7.69 -30.62
N ASP A 124 5.70 -7.97 -31.50
CA ASP A 124 7.13 -7.81 -31.21
C ASP A 124 7.56 -6.33 -31.28
N GLN A 125 6.79 -5.47 -31.97
CA GLN A 125 7.13 -4.06 -32.19
C GLN A 125 6.12 -3.09 -31.57
N PHE A 126 4.89 -3.54 -31.32
CA PHE A 126 3.80 -2.67 -30.89
C PHE A 126 3.18 -3.14 -29.57
N SER A 127 2.80 -2.18 -28.73
CA SER A 127 2.00 -2.40 -27.52
C SER A 127 0.75 -1.52 -27.58
N VAL A 128 -0.42 -2.09 -27.29
CA VAL A 128 -1.70 -1.38 -27.20
C VAL A 128 -1.99 -1.06 -25.73
N SER A 129 -2.38 0.18 -25.46
CA SER A 129 -2.64 0.65 -24.10
C SER A 129 -3.80 1.64 -24.04
N PHE A 130 -4.31 1.86 -22.84
CA PHE A 130 -5.35 2.84 -22.53
C PHE A 130 -6.60 2.75 -23.43
N PRO A 131 -7.24 1.56 -23.54
CA PRO A 131 -8.50 1.48 -24.27
C PRO A 131 -9.57 2.30 -23.55
N GLN A 132 -10.30 3.12 -24.31
CA GLN A 132 -11.46 3.86 -23.86
C GLN A 132 -12.69 3.44 -24.64
N LEU A 133 -13.83 3.35 -23.98
CA LEU A 133 -15.07 2.82 -24.52
C LEU A 133 -16.11 3.91 -24.71
N SER A 134 -16.72 3.95 -25.88
CA SER A 134 -17.91 4.77 -26.15
C SER A 134 -19.19 3.98 -25.87
N TYR A 135 -20.30 4.66 -25.63
CA TYR A 135 -21.64 4.08 -25.44
C TYR A 135 -22.12 3.28 -26.64
N ASP A 136 -21.71 3.62 -27.87
CA ASP A 136 -22.04 2.87 -29.09
C ASP A 136 -21.16 1.63 -29.30
N GLY A 137 -20.17 1.39 -28.43
CA GLY A 137 -19.23 0.29 -28.52
C GLY A 137 -17.96 0.59 -29.33
N SER A 138 -17.77 1.84 -29.79
CA SER A 138 -16.51 2.27 -30.40
C SER A 138 -15.40 2.32 -29.35
N ILE A 139 -14.14 2.13 -29.79
CA ILE A 139 -12.97 2.06 -28.89
C ILE A 139 -11.90 3.03 -29.40
N PHE A 140 -11.33 3.79 -28.48
CA PHE A 140 -10.11 4.57 -28.70
C PHE A 140 -8.95 3.91 -27.98
N VAL A 141 -7.80 3.77 -28.66
CA VAL A 141 -6.59 3.18 -28.05
C VAL A 141 -5.33 3.93 -28.45
N MET A 142 -4.38 3.96 -27.55
CA MET A 142 -3.01 4.39 -27.81
C MET A 142 -2.14 3.17 -28.12
N VAL A 143 -1.29 3.29 -29.13
CA VAL A 143 -0.37 2.25 -29.56
C VAL A 143 1.05 2.80 -29.53
N THR A 144 1.94 2.13 -28.82
CA THR A 144 3.36 2.46 -28.76
C THR A 144 4.14 1.56 -29.74
N GLU A 145 4.85 2.19 -30.69
CA GLU A 145 5.81 1.54 -31.59
C GLU A 145 7.21 1.64 -30.96
N TYR A 146 7.89 0.53 -30.75
CA TYR A 146 9.24 0.47 -30.19
C TYR A 146 10.29 0.34 -31.28
N SER A 147 11.38 1.11 -31.19
CA SER A 147 12.50 1.02 -32.09
C SER A 147 13.32 -0.26 -31.83
N GLU A 148 13.67 -0.99 -32.91
CA GLU A 148 14.56 -2.14 -32.80
C GLU A 148 16.01 -1.75 -32.39
N GLU A 149 16.43 -0.51 -32.69
CA GLU A 149 17.80 -0.02 -32.45
C GLU A 149 17.94 0.54 -31.03
N ASN A 150 16.89 1.14 -30.47
CA ASN A 150 16.88 1.75 -29.13
C ASN A 150 15.47 1.60 -28.51
N PRO A 151 15.29 0.72 -27.51
CA PRO A 151 13.99 0.53 -26.86
C PRO A 151 13.42 1.78 -26.18
N ASN A 152 14.27 2.77 -25.86
CA ASN A 152 13.83 4.06 -25.30
C ASN A 152 13.35 5.05 -26.37
N ASP A 153 13.47 4.72 -27.65
CA ASP A 153 12.98 5.54 -28.75
C ASP A 153 11.65 4.95 -29.23
N CYS A 154 10.56 5.49 -28.72
CA CYS A 154 9.21 5.03 -29.04
C CYS A 154 8.43 6.10 -29.79
N LYS A 155 7.47 5.66 -30.60
CA LYS A 155 6.55 6.50 -31.32
C LYS A 155 5.12 6.14 -30.95
N LEU A 156 4.29 7.16 -30.69
CA LEU A 156 2.89 6.98 -30.34
C LEU A 156 2.00 7.06 -31.57
N HIS A 157 1.06 6.14 -31.66
CA HIS A 157 0.02 6.08 -32.65
C HIS A 157 -1.34 6.02 -31.95
N TYR A 158 -2.37 6.57 -32.56
CA TYR A 158 -3.71 6.59 -32.01
C TYR A 158 -4.69 5.92 -32.95
N TYR A 159 -5.51 5.02 -32.46
CA TYR A 159 -6.48 4.30 -33.26
C TYR A 159 -7.90 4.50 -32.75
N TYR A 160 -8.81 4.67 -33.68
CA TYR A 160 -10.24 4.61 -33.44
C TYR A 160 -10.81 3.35 -34.11
N ILE A 161 -11.54 2.58 -33.35
CA ILE A 161 -12.21 1.35 -33.76
C ILE A 161 -13.70 1.62 -33.67
N ASP A 162 -14.42 1.64 -34.80
CA ASP A 162 -15.85 1.88 -34.80
C ASP A 162 -16.65 0.71 -34.16
N ALA A 163 -17.92 0.93 -33.84
CA ALA A 163 -18.82 -0.08 -33.26
C ALA A 163 -18.96 -1.38 -34.07
N LYS A 164 -18.48 -1.41 -35.32
CA LYS A 164 -18.47 -2.59 -36.21
C LYS A 164 -17.12 -3.30 -36.24
N GLY A 165 -16.17 -2.83 -35.42
CA GLY A 165 -14.82 -3.38 -35.33
C GLY A 165 -13.89 -2.96 -36.45
N LYS A 166 -14.22 -1.90 -37.21
CA LYS A 166 -13.33 -1.36 -38.23
C LYS A 166 -12.37 -0.34 -37.62
N ALA A 167 -11.11 -0.70 -37.60
CA ALA A 167 -10.03 0.14 -37.07
C ALA A 167 -9.49 1.12 -38.13
N ARG A 168 -9.09 2.32 -37.65
CA ARG A 168 -8.32 3.31 -38.44
C ARG A 168 -7.38 4.07 -37.49
N GLU A 169 -6.21 4.41 -37.99
CA GLU A 169 -5.31 5.35 -37.33
C GLU A 169 -5.84 6.77 -37.46
N ILE A 170 -5.81 7.55 -36.39
CA ILE A 170 -6.18 8.97 -36.38
C ILE A 170 -4.97 9.83 -36.08
N GLN A 171 -4.91 11.01 -36.72
CA GLN A 171 -3.75 11.90 -36.64
C GLN A 171 -3.98 12.98 -35.58
N LEU A 172 -3.28 12.86 -34.43
CA LEU A 172 -3.41 13.76 -33.29
C LEU A 172 -2.18 14.66 -33.09
N ASP A 173 -1.24 14.71 -34.01
CA ASP A 173 -0.04 15.55 -33.92
C ASP A 173 -0.32 17.03 -33.65
N SER A 174 -1.45 17.54 -34.16
CA SER A 174 -1.88 18.93 -33.93
C SER A 174 -2.46 19.16 -32.54
N VAL A 175 -2.78 18.09 -31.79
CA VAL A 175 -3.40 18.12 -30.44
C VAL A 175 -2.33 17.81 -29.38
N CYS A 176 -1.67 16.67 -29.54
CA CYS A 176 -0.76 16.12 -28.57
C CYS A 176 0.71 16.46 -28.84
N GLY A 177 1.07 16.78 -30.11
CA GLY A 177 2.48 16.91 -30.51
C GLY A 177 3.20 15.57 -30.30
N GLN A 178 4.29 15.60 -29.53
CA GLN A 178 5.03 14.43 -29.09
C GLN A 178 4.64 14.01 -27.64
N ALA A 179 3.69 14.71 -27.00
CA ALA A 179 3.26 14.39 -25.66
C ALA A 179 2.29 13.19 -25.68
N TYR A 180 2.42 12.31 -24.72
CA TYR A 180 1.46 11.24 -24.55
C TYR A 180 0.19 11.73 -23.84
N ILE A 181 -0.90 11.01 -24.06
CA ILE A 181 -2.19 11.26 -23.42
C ILE A 181 -2.14 10.62 -22.02
N THR A 182 -2.45 11.41 -20.99
CA THR A 182 -2.48 10.94 -19.61
C THR A 182 -3.85 10.38 -19.20
N ASN A 183 -4.92 10.92 -19.83
CA ASN A 183 -6.29 10.51 -19.56
C ASN A 183 -7.15 10.82 -20.79
N SER A 184 -8.09 9.96 -21.12
CA SER A 184 -9.02 10.15 -22.23
C SER A 184 -10.38 9.55 -21.89
N GLU A 185 -11.46 10.17 -22.38
CA GLU A 185 -12.83 9.68 -22.23
C GLU A 185 -13.70 10.05 -23.42
N PHE A 186 -14.73 9.24 -23.70
CA PHE A 186 -15.75 9.58 -24.67
C PHE A 186 -16.86 10.40 -24.02
N THR A 187 -17.34 11.40 -24.75
CA THR A 187 -18.61 12.07 -24.44
C THR A 187 -19.79 11.24 -24.96
N GLU A 188 -20.99 11.51 -24.48
CA GLU A 188 -22.21 10.87 -25.01
C GLU A 188 -22.43 11.08 -26.51
N ASN A 189 -21.95 12.21 -27.04
CA ASN A 189 -22.04 12.55 -28.46
C ASN A 189 -20.99 11.82 -29.33
N GLY A 190 -20.14 10.97 -28.72
CA GLY A 190 -19.10 10.20 -29.41
C GLY A 190 -17.84 11.01 -29.75
N THR A 191 -17.70 12.24 -29.22
CA THR A 191 -16.43 12.98 -29.29
C THR A 191 -15.48 12.43 -28.22
N ILE A 192 -14.17 12.66 -28.36
CA ILE A 192 -13.15 12.18 -27.44
C ILE A 192 -12.52 13.38 -26.75
N LEU A 193 -12.48 13.32 -25.42
CA LEU A 193 -11.71 14.23 -24.58
C LEU A 193 -10.32 13.63 -24.33
N LEU A 194 -9.27 14.44 -24.53
CA LEU A 194 -7.88 14.01 -24.38
C LEU A 194 -7.13 14.98 -23.49
N ASN A 195 -6.60 14.51 -22.36
CA ASN A 195 -5.71 15.29 -21.53
C ASN A 195 -4.25 15.09 -21.93
N THR A 196 -3.56 16.21 -22.16
CA THR A 196 -2.13 16.20 -22.47
C THR A 196 -1.39 17.19 -21.55
N PRO A 197 -0.27 16.78 -20.93
CA PRO A 197 0.42 17.62 -19.97
C PRO A 197 0.74 19.02 -20.50
N GLY A 198 0.24 20.06 -19.81
CA GLY A 198 0.48 21.47 -20.14
C GLY A 198 -0.29 22.03 -21.33
N ASN A 199 -1.19 21.26 -21.97
CA ASN A 199 -2.03 21.74 -23.07
C ASN A 199 -3.53 21.78 -22.72
N GLY A 200 -3.89 21.31 -21.53
CA GLY A 200 -5.28 21.19 -21.11
C GLY A 200 -6.00 19.98 -21.72
N ILE A 201 -7.32 20.01 -21.77
CA ILE A 201 -8.19 18.94 -22.27
C ILE A 201 -8.71 19.33 -23.66
N ALA A 202 -8.33 18.58 -24.69
CA ALA A 202 -8.80 18.78 -26.04
C ALA A 202 -10.00 17.88 -26.34
N GLU A 203 -11.10 18.45 -26.83
CA GLU A 203 -12.24 17.74 -27.40
C GLU A 203 -12.05 17.58 -28.91
N ILE A 204 -12.06 16.34 -29.37
CA ILE A 204 -11.90 16.00 -30.78
C ILE A 204 -13.10 15.23 -31.35
N ASP A 205 -13.40 15.51 -32.61
CA ASP A 205 -14.28 14.67 -33.42
C ASP A 205 -13.44 13.55 -34.05
N PRO A 206 -13.61 12.28 -33.61
CA PRO A 206 -12.78 11.20 -34.13
C PRO A 206 -13.03 10.91 -35.62
N GLU A 207 -14.18 11.30 -36.20
CA GLU A 207 -14.50 11.09 -37.64
C GLU A 207 -13.76 12.05 -38.53
N ASP A 208 -13.70 13.33 -38.13
CA ASP A 208 -13.08 14.42 -38.92
C ASP A 208 -11.64 14.73 -38.46
N GLU A 209 -11.17 14.12 -37.36
CA GLU A 209 -9.87 14.42 -36.73
C GLU A 209 -9.71 15.90 -36.34
N ARG A 210 -10.83 16.56 -36.06
CA ARG A 210 -10.91 18.00 -35.85
C ARG A 210 -11.00 18.30 -34.33
N VAL A 211 -10.15 19.21 -33.86
CA VAL A 211 -10.32 19.79 -32.51
C VAL A 211 -11.59 20.67 -32.53
N ILE A 212 -12.54 20.35 -31.68
CA ILE A 212 -13.76 21.11 -31.47
C ILE A 212 -13.49 22.29 -30.56
N ARG A 213 -12.83 22.03 -29.41
CA ARG A 213 -12.41 23.02 -28.42
C ARG A 213 -11.30 22.49 -27.50
N VAL A 214 -10.74 23.38 -26.71
CA VAL A 214 -9.78 23.05 -25.66
C VAL A 214 -10.26 23.69 -24.35
N TYR A 215 -10.33 22.90 -23.29
CA TYR A 215 -10.60 23.35 -21.93
C TYR A 215 -9.26 23.48 -21.20
N GLU A 216 -9.14 24.41 -20.26
CA GLU A 216 -7.93 24.66 -19.50
C GLU A 216 -6.68 24.88 -20.37
N GLU A 217 -6.82 25.59 -21.50
CA GLU A 217 -5.74 25.81 -22.46
C GLU A 217 -4.49 26.41 -21.80
N GLY A 218 -3.38 25.68 -21.89
CA GLY A 218 -2.09 26.07 -21.32
C GLY A 218 -1.93 25.78 -19.83
N ASN A 219 -2.92 25.16 -19.16
CA ASN A 219 -2.85 24.72 -17.80
C ASN A 219 -2.42 23.25 -17.70
N PHE A 220 -1.83 22.89 -16.59
CA PHE A 220 -1.59 21.49 -16.25
C PHE A 220 -2.84 20.94 -15.55
N VAL A 221 -3.50 19.98 -16.19
CA VAL A 221 -4.63 19.26 -15.64
C VAL A 221 -4.12 17.90 -15.17
N ASN A 222 -4.25 17.60 -13.88
CA ASN A 222 -3.81 16.33 -13.33
C ASN A 222 -4.58 15.17 -13.96
N TYR A 223 -5.91 15.26 -13.92
CA TYR A 223 -6.82 14.36 -14.62
C TYR A 223 -8.19 15.07 -14.79
N PHE A 224 -9.08 14.41 -15.52
CA PHE A 224 -10.48 14.84 -15.61
C PHE A 224 -11.39 13.61 -15.60
N GLY A 225 -12.63 13.82 -15.20
CA GLY A 225 -13.71 12.86 -15.39
C GLY A 225 -14.92 13.54 -16.05
N ILE A 226 -15.81 12.73 -16.57
CA ILE A 226 -17.05 13.20 -17.20
C ILE A 226 -18.27 12.59 -16.51
N ALA A 227 -19.27 13.43 -16.27
CA ALA A 227 -20.56 13.03 -15.76
C ALA A 227 -21.63 13.61 -16.69
N ASP A 228 -22.22 12.78 -17.56
CA ASP A 228 -23.14 13.23 -18.63
C ASP A 228 -22.48 14.33 -19.51
N HIS A 229 -22.98 15.53 -19.44
CA HIS A 229 -22.46 16.68 -20.17
C HIS A 229 -21.47 17.55 -19.35
N ILE A 230 -21.08 17.13 -18.16
CA ILE A 230 -20.21 17.91 -17.25
C ILE A 230 -18.82 17.29 -17.21
N ILE A 231 -17.81 18.07 -17.58
CA ILE A 231 -16.39 17.75 -17.37
C ILE A 231 -15.97 18.32 -16.01
N ALA A 232 -15.34 17.49 -15.17
CA ALA A 232 -14.66 17.91 -13.96
C ALA A 232 -13.14 17.84 -14.20
N ALA A 233 -12.49 19.00 -14.39
CA ALA A 233 -11.05 19.12 -14.60
C ALA A 233 -10.37 19.36 -13.23
N VAL A 234 -9.53 18.43 -12.80
CA VAL A 234 -8.81 18.48 -11.50
C VAL A 234 -7.41 19.04 -11.73
N LEU A 235 -7.14 20.17 -11.09
CA LEU A 235 -5.86 20.88 -11.05
C LEU A 235 -5.24 20.71 -9.64
N ASP A 236 -4.04 21.21 -9.42
CA ASP A 236 -3.33 21.05 -8.15
C ASP A 236 -4.09 21.62 -6.94
N ASP A 237 -4.80 22.74 -7.12
CA ASP A 237 -5.46 23.49 -6.03
C ASP A 237 -6.95 23.76 -6.27
N SER A 238 -7.53 23.19 -7.33
CA SER A 238 -8.91 23.51 -7.73
C SER A 238 -9.51 22.46 -8.65
N ILE A 239 -10.85 22.38 -8.68
CA ILE A 239 -11.60 21.62 -9.66
C ILE A 239 -12.46 22.59 -10.47
N HIS A 240 -12.33 22.57 -11.79
CA HIS A 240 -13.09 23.39 -12.70
C HIS A 240 -14.09 22.53 -13.46
N TYR A 241 -15.33 23.02 -13.58
CA TYR A 241 -16.40 22.29 -14.24
C TYR A 241 -16.80 22.99 -15.52
N TYR A 242 -17.03 22.21 -16.58
CA TYR A 242 -17.42 22.70 -17.90
C TYR A 242 -18.58 21.87 -18.45
N ASP A 243 -19.51 22.55 -19.09
CA ASP A 243 -20.57 21.94 -19.89
C ASP A 243 -19.99 21.59 -21.28
N VAL A 244 -20.01 20.30 -21.62
CA VAL A 244 -19.38 19.79 -22.84
C VAL A 244 -20.07 20.29 -24.13
N ASP A 245 -21.39 20.48 -24.10
CA ASP A 245 -22.15 20.91 -25.25
C ASP A 245 -21.88 22.37 -25.60
N THR A 246 -21.80 23.21 -24.60
CA THR A 246 -21.60 24.67 -24.76
C THR A 246 -20.16 25.12 -24.61
N GLY A 247 -19.31 24.35 -23.95
CA GLY A 247 -17.92 24.69 -23.58
C GLY A 247 -17.82 25.76 -22.51
N LYS A 248 -18.88 26.02 -21.75
CA LYS A 248 -18.91 27.08 -20.75
C LYS A 248 -18.65 26.49 -19.34
N PRO A 249 -18.04 27.30 -18.46
CA PRO A 249 -17.97 26.92 -17.05
C PRO A 249 -19.36 26.67 -16.46
N VAL A 250 -19.45 25.63 -15.62
CA VAL A 250 -20.64 25.28 -14.85
C VAL A 250 -20.53 25.95 -13.48
N GLU A 251 -21.62 26.64 -13.07
CA GLU A 251 -21.72 27.26 -11.73
C GLU A 251 -22.46 26.31 -10.76
N GLY A 252 -22.21 26.48 -9.47
CA GLY A 252 -22.95 25.74 -8.42
C GLY A 252 -22.28 24.45 -7.94
N ALA A 253 -21.02 24.22 -8.29
CA ALA A 253 -20.24 23.06 -7.87
C ALA A 253 -19.24 23.35 -6.71
N GLU A 254 -19.35 24.53 -6.08
CA GLU A 254 -18.40 24.98 -5.04
C GLU A 254 -18.43 24.10 -3.78
N THR A 255 -19.60 23.54 -3.45
CA THR A 255 -19.74 22.62 -2.30
C THR A 255 -19.08 21.29 -2.61
N LEU A 256 -19.25 20.78 -3.82
CA LEU A 256 -18.61 19.56 -4.31
C LEU A 256 -17.08 19.71 -4.33
N SER A 257 -16.57 20.80 -4.93
CA SER A 257 -15.11 21.04 -4.97
C SER A 257 -14.50 21.09 -3.57
N ARG A 258 -15.17 21.76 -2.63
CA ARG A 258 -14.69 21.84 -1.24
C ARG A 258 -14.65 20.46 -0.57
N GLN A 259 -15.63 19.61 -0.82
CA GLN A 259 -15.67 18.26 -0.26
C GLN A 259 -14.54 17.40 -0.81
N ILE A 260 -14.39 17.35 -2.15
CA ILE A 260 -13.33 16.54 -2.80
C ILE A 260 -11.94 17.07 -2.42
N MET A 261 -11.74 18.40 -2.39
CA MET A 261 -10.47 19.05 -2.07
C MET A 261 -10.16 19.09 -0.55
N SER A 262 -11.04 18.59 0.31
CA SER A 262 -10.77 18.58 1.76
C SER A 262 -9.69 17.58 2.16
N ASP A 263 -9.38 16.63 1.31
CA ASP A 263 -8.32 15.65 1.47
C ASP A 263 -7.29 15.80 0.32
N GLU A 264 -6.38 16.78 0.46
CA GLU A 264 -5.37 17.11 -0.55
C GLU A 264 -4.40 15.94 -0.81
N GLU A 265 -4.14 15.08 0.17
CA GLU A 265 -3.21 13.94 0.04
C GLU A 265 -3.78 12.86 -0.89
N ASN A 266 -5.10 12.71 -0.95
CA ASN A 266 -5.77 11.72 -1.79
C ASN A 266 -5.91 12.14 -3.27
N LEU A 267 -5.57 13.37 -3.66
CA LEU A 267 -5.67 13.85 -5.04
C LEU A 267 -4.42 13.64 -5.89
N ILE A 268 -3.38 13.02 -5.34
CA ILE A 268 -2.13 12.76 -6.06
C ILE A 268 -2.30 11.53 -6.94
N ILE A 269 -2.20 11.71 -8.27
CA ILE A 269 -2.15 10.58 -9.20
C ILE A 269 -0.82 9.84 -9.05
N THR A 270 -0.86 8.62 -8.56
CA THR A 270 0.30 7.73 -8.43
C THR A 270 0.51 6.85 -9.67
N SER A 271 -0.50 6.74 -10.53
CA SER A 271 -0.49 5.87 -11.72
C SER A 271 -1.41 6.44 -12.81
N THR A 272 -1.09 6.24 -14.06
CA THR A 272 -1.93 6.66 -15.22
C THR A 272 -3.20 5.83 -15.38
N SER A 273 -3.42 4.83 -14.55
CA SER A 273 -4.57 3.90 -14.63
C SER A 273 -5.33 3.76 -13.32
N VAL A 274 -5.03 4.61 -12.33
CA VAL A 274 -5.73 4.68 -11.04
C VAL A 274 -6.04 6.14 -10.75
N PHE A 275 -7.27 6.43 -10.45
CA PHE A 275 -7.77 7.79 -10.26
C PHE A 275 -8.20 7.98 -8.80
N PRO A 276 -7.89 9.11 -8.17
CA PRO A 276 -8.32 9.39 -6.81
C PRO A 276 -9.83 9.62 -6.70
N VAL A 277 -10.46 10.11 -7.75
CA VAL A 277 -11.92 10.34 -7.81
C VAL A 277 -12.43 9.97 -9.20
N LEU A 278 -13.52 9.21 -9.26
CA LEU A 278 -14.26 8.97 -10.50
C LEU A 278 -15.60 9.67 -10.48
N PHE A 279 -16.06 10.12 -11.63
CA PHE A 279 -17.33 10.81 -11.80
C PHE A 279 -18.26 10.01 -12.71
N LEU A 280 -19.57 10.06 -12.45
CA LEU A 280 -20.60 9.40 -13.24
C LEU A 280 -21.85 10.27 -13.27
N GLN A 281 -22.63 10.17 -14.34
CA GLN A 281 -23.95 10.81 -14.45
C GLN A 281 -24.84 10.45 -13.26
N GLY A 282 -25.54 11.46 -12.75
CA GLY A 282 -26.50 11.26 -11.67
C GLY A 282 -27.85 10.73 -12.13
N ASP A 283 -28.71 10.45 -11.16
CA ASP A 283 -30.07 9.90 -11.37
C ASP A 283 -31.15 10.97 -11.70
N GLU A 284 -30.80 12.25 -11.58
CA GLU A 284 -31.67 13.40 -11.91
C GLU A 284 -30.93 14.39 -12.81
N GLU A 285 -31.67 15.22 -13.56
CA GLU A 285 -31.13 16.32 -14.32
C GLU A 285 -30.28 17.24 -13.41
N ASP A 286 -29.10 17.63 -13.85
CA ASP A 286 -28.13 18.43 -13.08
C ASP A 286 -27.61 17.74 -11.79
N SER A 287 -27.58 16.39 -11.75
CA SER A 287 -26.94 15.65 -10.66
C SER A 287 -25.79 14.78 -11.17
N LEU A 288 -24.87 14.46 -10.27
CA LEU A 288 -23.76 13.56 -10.54
C LEU A 288 -23.49 12.64 -9.35
N PHE A 289 -22.93 11.49 -9.63
CA PHE A 289 -22.26 10.63 -8.66
C PHE A 289 -20.77 10.83 -8.74
N TYR A 290 -20.08 10.64 -7.62
CA TYR A 290 -18.64 10.46 -7.59
C TYR A 290 -18.25 9.41 -6.54
N VAL A 291 -17.11 8.79 -6.72
CA VAL A 291 -16.50 7.85 -5.78
C VAL A 291 -15.07 8.29 -5.49
N ASP A 292 -14.69 8.24 -4.23
CA ASP A 292 -13.33 8.44 -3.72
C ASP A 292 -12.98 7.32 -2.71
N SER A 293 -11.87 7.43 -2.00
CA SER A 293 -11.43 6.45 -1.00
C SER A 293 -12.38 6.30 0.20
N ASP A 294 -13.25 7.27 0.48
CA ASP A 294 -14.16 7.26 1.62
C ASP A 294 -15.54 6.68 1.28
N GLY A 295 -15.86 6.59 -0.02
CA GLY A 295 -17.13 6.03 -0.45
C GLY A 295 -17.67 6.59 -1.75
N MET A 296 -18.98 6.41 -1.94
CA MET A 296 -19.68 6.93 -3.12
C MET A 296 -20.73 7.95 -2.70
N TYR A 297 -20.80 9.02 -3.48
CA TYR A 297 -21.60 10.20 -3.14
C TYR A 297 -22.47 10.63 -4.32
N ARG A 298 -23.56 11.30 -3.97
CA ARG A 298 -24.48 11.97 -4.89
C ARG A 298 -24.47 13.48 -4.62
N TYR A 299 -24.42 14.27 -5.69
CA TYR A 299 -24.49 15.71 -5.60
C TYR A 299 -25.40 16.28 -6.68
N ALA A 300 -26.34 17.15 -6.30
CA ALA A 300 -27.12 17.97 -7.22
C ALA A 300 -26.47 19.35 -7.39
N LEU A 301 -26.22 19.80 -8.60
CA LEU A 301 -25.57 21.10 -8.90
C LEU A 301 -26.35 22.25 -8.22
N GLY A 302 -25.63 23.15 -7.56
CA GLY A 302 -26.18 24.24 -6.74
C GLY A 302 -26.71 23.77 -5.37
N GLY A 303 -26.58 22.51 -5.05
CA GLY A 303 -26.91 21.96 -3.73
C GLY A 303 -25.96 22.42 -2.66
N SER A 304 -26.44 22.43 -1.40
CA SER A 304 -25.62 22.73 -0.21
C SER A 304 -25.14 21.49 0.54
N VAL A 305 -25.52 20.31 0.06
CA VAL A 305 -25.22 19.02 0.71
C VAL A 305 -24.71 18.05 -0.34
N VAL A 306 -23.65 17.34 0.00
CA VAL A 306 -23.18 16.14 -0.68
C VAL A 306 -23.72 14.95 0.11
N GLU A 307 -24.44 14.05 -0.56
CA GLU A 307 -25.09 12.90 0.06
C GLU A 307 -24.21 11.65 -0.14
N GLN A 308 -23.72 11.05 0.95
CA GLN A 308 -23.04 9.77 0.89
C GLN A 308 -24.08 8.66 0.69
N ILE A 309 -23.99 7.94 -0.42
CA ILE A 309 -24.91 6.84 -0.77
C ILE A 309 -24.30 5.46 -0.49
N ILE A 310 -22.99 5.34 -0.52
CA ILE A 310 -22.25 4.14 -0.11
C ILE A 310 -21.12 4.58 0.83
N ASP A 311 -21.19 4.07 2.05
CA ASP A 311 -20.13 4.24 3.04
C ASP A 311 -19.00 3.26 2.73
N GLY A 312 -17.85 3.77 2.31
CA GLY A 312 -16.69 2.97 1.94
C GLY A 312 -16.15 2.14 3.10
N SER A 313 -16.31 2.61 4.34
CA SER A 313 -15.86 1.88 5.53
C SER A 313 -16.57 0.54 5.75
N LEU A 314 -17.74 0.35 5.10
CA LEU A 314 -18.52 -0.90 5.16
C LEU A 314 -18.20 -1.89 4.03
N ASN A 315 -17.25 -1.57 3.16
CA ASN A 315 -16.92 -2.36 1.97
C ASN A 315 -15.48 -2.10 1.46
N SER A 316 -15.14 -2.62 0.26
CA SER A 316 -13.78 -2.57 -0.26
C SER A 316 -13.32 -1.20 -0.79
N ILE A 317 -14.20 -0.20 -0.93
CA ILE A 317 -13.83 1.13 -1.46
C ILE A 317 -12.77 1.78 -0.57
N SER A 318 -12.96 1.76 0.75
CA SER A 318 -11.99 2.36 1.70
C SER A 318 -10.79 1.47 2.03
N SER A 319 -10.60 0.34 1.32
CA SER A 319 -9.39 -0.45 1.49
C SER A 319 -8.18 0.31 0.93
N PRO A 320 -7.06 0.42 1.68
CA PRO A 320 -5.87 1.16 1.24
C PRO A 320 -5.26 0.65 -0.06
N ASP A 321 -5.55 -0.61 -0.42
CA ASP A 321 -5.00 -1.23 -1.62
C ASP A 321 -5.97 -1.16 -2.81
N THR A 322 -7.11 -0.48 -2.65
CA THR A 322 -8.10 -0.33 -3.72
C THR A 322 -7.81 0.93 -4.54
N GLY A 323 -7.30 0.73 -5.75
CA GLY A 323 -7.15 1.80 -6.73
C GLY A 323 -8.36 1.88 -7.65
N LEU A 324 -9.00 3.05 -7.76
CA LEU A 324 -10.17 3.26 -8.61
C LEU A 324 -9.74 3.34 -10.09
N VAL A 325 -10.41 2.58 -10.97
CA VAL A 325 -10.10 2.55 -12.41
C VAL A 325 -11.24 3.11 -13.24
N ASP A 326 -12.47 2.61 -13.05
CA ASP A 326 -13.65 3.01 -13.84
C ASP A 326 -14.93 2.74 -13.05
N MET A 327 -16.01 3.46 -13.36
CA MET A 327 -17.29 3.35 -12.68
C MET A 327 -18.45 3.43 -13.65
N GLU A 328 -19.39 2.51 -13.54
CA GLU A 328 -20.60 2.47 -14.35
C GLU A 328 -21.86 2.20 -13.50
N GLN A 329 -23.02 2.56 -14.03
CA GLN A 329 -24.32 2.25 -13.45
C GLN A 329 -25.25 1.60 -14.47
N ASP A 330 -25.98 0.55 -14.07
CA ASP A 330 -26.99 -0.04 -14.94
C ASP A 330 -28.38 0.62 -14.80
N ASP A 331 -29.31 0.21 -15.62
CA ASP A 331 -30.70 0.69 -15.63
C ASP A 331 -31.52 0.31 -14.37
N LYS A 332 -30.96 -0.54 -13.50
CA LYS A 332 -31.55 -0.95 -12.20
C LYS A 332 -31.00 -0.15 -11.02
N GLY A 333 -30.05 0.78 -11.29
CA GLY A 333 -29.39 1.59 -10.27
C GLY A 333 -28.30 0.85 -9.47
N ARG A 334 -27.76 -0.27 -10.00
CA ARG A 334 -26.60 -0.93 -9.43
C ARG A 334 -25.34 -0.28 -9.97
N PHE A 335 -24.34 -0.07 -9.10
CA PHE A 335 -23.04 0.45 -9.52
C PHE A 335 -22.06 -0.69 -9.76
N TYR A 336 -21.18 -0.46 -10.71
CA TYR A 336 -20.09 -1.35 -11.08
C TYR A 336 -18.81 -0.55 -11.00
N LEU A 337 -17.86 -1.00 -10.17
CA LEU A 337 -16.62 -0.32 -9.91
C LEU A 337 -15.46 -1.24 -10.29
N ALA A 338 -14.72 -0.86 -11.32
CA ALA A 338 -13.48 -1.50 -11.71
C ALA A 338 -12.36 -0.99 -10.79
N VAL A 339 -11.64 -1.89 -10.15
CA VAL A 339 -10.61 -1.55 -9.17
C VAL A 339 -9.35 -2.38 -9.37
N LYS A 340 -8.21 -1.74 -9.14
CA LYS A 340 -6.93 -2.42 -8.92
C LYS A 340 -6.79 -2.80 -7.46
N ASN A 341 -6.16 -3.94 -7.23
CA ASN A 341 -5.77 -4.36 -5.90
C ASN A 341 -4.25 -4.51 -5.86
N ASP A 342 -3.59 -3.56 -5.19
CA ASP A 342 -2.12 -3.52 -5.12
C ASP A 342 -1.53 -4.60 -4.19
N SER A 343 -2.33 -5.19 -3.29
CA SER A 343 -1.83 -6.14 -2.29
C SER A 343 -1.62 -7.55 -2.83
N ASP A 344 -2.52 -8.04 -3.69
CA ASP A 344 -2.45 -9.38 -4.28
C ASP A 344 -2.23 -9.37 -5.79
N GLY A 345 -2.21 -8.15 -6.39
CA GLY A 345 -2.04 -7.94 -7.82
C GLY A 345 -3.19 -8.45 -8.68
N THR A 346 -4.37 -8.69 -8.08
CA THR A 346 -5.57 -9.12 -8.78
C THR A 346 -6.61 -8.01 -8.87
N ASP A 347 -6.81 -7.49 -10.07
CA ASP A 347 -7.84 -6.49 -10.32
C ASP A 347 -9.23 -7.13 -10.23
N LYS A 348 -10.23 -6.34 -9.87
CA LYS A 348 -11.63 -6.78 -9.68
C LYS A 348 -12.61 -5.84 -10.34
N VAL A 349 -13.81 -6.35 -10.59
CA VAL A 349 -14.99 -5.54 -10.83
C VAL A 349 -15.98 -5.84 -9.72
N LEU A 350 -16.29 -4.82 -8.92
CA LEU A 350 -17.21 -4.88 -7.80
C LEU A 350 -18.59 -4.42 -8.23
N ARG A 351 -19.64 -5.12 -7.81
CA ARG A 351 -21.03 -4.73 -8.04
C ARG A 351 -21.69 -4.35 -6.71
N TYR A 352 -22.30 -3.19 -6.68
CA TYR A 352 -23.04 -2.66 -5.53
C TYR A 352 -24.54 -2.68 -5.83
N GLU A 353 -25.30 -3.46 -5.07
CA GLU A 353 -26.76 -3.59 -5.21
C GLU A 353 -27.48 -3.11 -3.95
N TYR A 354 -28.50 -2.25 -4.11
CA TYR A 354 -29.22 -1.71 -2.97
C TYR A 354 -30.16 -2.76 -2.34
N SER A 355 -29.92 -3.08 -1.08
CA SER A 355 -30.72 -3.96 -0.25
C SER A 355 -31.57 -3.14 0.73
N LYS A 356 -32.87 -3.08 0.49
CA LYS A 356 -33.83 -2.41 1.39
C LYS A 356 -34.05 -3.14 2.72
N ASP A 357 -33.67 -4.42 2.78
CA ASP A 357 -33.89 -5.30 3.92
C ASP A 357 -32.66 -5.41 4.85
N THR A 358 -31.59 -4.67 4.52
CA THR A 358 -30.35 -4.61 5.30
C THR A 358 -30.33 -3.30 6.09
N PRO A 359 -29.97 -3.30 7.39
CA PRO A 359 -29.82 -2.07 8.15
C PRO A 359 -28.82 -1.09 7.54
N THR A 360 -29.10 0.20 7.56
CA THR A 360 -28.19 1.25 7.07
C THR A 360 -26.85 1.21 7.80
N VAL A 361 -26.88 0.98 9.11
CA VAL A 361 -25.70 0.73 9.94
C VAL A 361 -25.82 -0.69 10.50
N PRO A 362 -24.76 -1.52 10.47
CA PRO A 362 -24.76 -2.86 11.05
C PRO A 362 -25.20 -2.87 12.52
N ASP A 363 -25.77 -3.99 12.95
CA ASP A 363 -26.30 -4.13 14.32
C ASP A 363 -25.21 -4.25 15.37
N THR A 364 -24.06 -4.78 14.99
CA THR A 364 -22.92 -5.01 15.87
C THR A 364 -21.78 -4.10 15.45
N GLU A 365 -21.33 -3.24 16.36
CA GLU A 365 -20.12 -2.41 16.21
C GLU A 365 -18.99 -3.04 16.99
N LEU A 366 -17.96 -3.50 16.31
CA LEU A 366 -16.77 -4.13 16.87
C LEU A 366 -15.60 -3.16 16.82
N LYS A 367 -15.06 -2.76 17.96
CA LYS A 367 -13.96 -1.80 18.06
C LYS A 367 -12.61 -2.49 18.08
N VAL A 368 -11.76 -2.13 17.13
CA VAL A 368 -10.38 -2.61 17.03
C VAL A 368 -9.44 -1.43 17.19
N TYR A 369 -8.56 -1.49 18.17
CA TYR A 369 -7.58 -0.43 18.44
C TYR A 369 -6.19 -0.83 17.99
N SER A 370 -5.49 0.10 17.35
CA SER A 370 -4.04 0.03 17.09
C SER A 370 -3.36 1.33 17.55
N LEU A 371 -2.10 1.25 17.99
CA LEU A 371 -1.35 2.43 18.42
C LEU A 371 -1.06 3.37 17.24
N THR A 372 -0.75 2.82 16.08
CA THR A 372 -0.50 3.53 14.82
C THR A 372 -1.49 3.06 13.77
N GLU A 373 -1.58 3.80 12.67
CA GLU A 373 -2.39 3.41 11.53
C GLU A 373 -2.03 2.01 11.02
N ASN A 374 -3.05 1.22 10.65
CA ASN A 374 -2.88 -0.18 10.31
C ASN A 374 -3.61 -0.56 9.01
N SER A 375 -2.90 -0.48 7.89
CA SER A 375 -3.43 -0.81 6.57
C SER A 375 -3.86 -2.27 6.45
N PHE A 376 -3.15 -3.22 7.10
CA PHE A 376 -3.54 -4.63 7.13
C PHE A 376 -4.93 -4.83 7.79
N MET A 377 -5.19 -4.13 8.89
CA MET A 377 -6.50 -4.22 9.57
C MET A 377 -7.62 -3.60 8.73
N ARG A 378 -7.36 -2.53 7.96
CA ARG A 378 -8.35 -1.97 7.02
C ARG A 378 -8.74 -2.98 5.94
N GLN A 379 -7.76 -3.66 5.32
CA GLN A 379 -8.02 -4.72 4.34
C GLN A 379 -8.81 -5.88 4.94
N ALA A 380 -8.39 -6.33 6.13
CA ALA A 380 -9.06 -7.41 6.84
C ALA A 380 -10.49 -7.04 7.21
N ALA A 381 -10.72 -5.78 7.64
CA ALA A 381 -12.06 -5.27 7.96
C ALA A 381 -12.98 -5.30 6.74
N ALA A 382 -12.51 -4.83 5.57
CA ALA A 382 -13.29 -4.84 4.34
C ALA A 382 -13.74 -6.25 3.95
N LEU A 383 -12.81 -7.22 3.94
CA LEU A 383 -13.12 -8.61 3.60
C LEU A 383 -14.00 -9.30 4.65
N PHE A 384 -13.78 -9.02 5.93
CA PHE A 384 -14.61 -9.55 7.01
C PHE A 384 -16.04 -9.01 6.94
N GLN A 385 -16.23 -7.71 6.73
CA GLN A 385 -17.55 -7.07 6.64
C GLN A 385 -18.33 -7.53 5.39
N LYS A 386 -17.64 -7.81 4.29
CA LYS A 386 -18.24 -8.43 3.12
C LYS A 386 -18.81 -9.83 3.44
N LYS A 387 -18.11 -10.62 4.26
CA LYS A 387 -18.55 -11.94 4.71
C LYS A 387 -19.60 -11.90 5.83
N TYR A 388 -19.53 -10.90 6.70
CA TYR A 388 -20.40 -10.70 7.87
C TYR A 388 -21.00 -9.28 7.86
N PRO A 389 -21.96 -9.01 6.97
CA PRO A 389 -22.48 -7.65 6.75
C PRO A 389 -23.30 -7.09 7.92
N ASP A 390 -23.57 -7.88 8.94
CA ASP A 390 -24.21 -7.49 10.21
C ASP A 390 -23.23 -6.98 11.28
N ILE A 391 -21.92 -6.99 10.98
CA ILE A 391 -20.86 -6.51 11.88
C ILE A 391 -20.12 -5.35 11.20
N TYR A 392 -20.04 -4.20 11.87
CA TYR A 392 -19.20 -3.07 11.51
C TYR A 392 -17.91 -3.08 12.35
N LEU A 393 -16.77 -2.92 11.72
CA LEU A 393 -15.49 -2.77 12.40
C LEU A 393 -15.12 -1.28 12.47
N GLU A 394 -15.14 -0.74 13.67
CA GLU A 394 -14.59 0.58 13.97
C GLU A 394 -13.08 0.44 14.27
N LEU A 395 -12.25 0.96 13.36
CA LEU A 395 -10.79 0.96 13.53
C LEU A 395 -10.36 2.24 14.22
N GLU A 396 -9.87 2.13 15.44
CA GLU A 396 -9.43 3.26 16.26
C GLU A 396 -7.90 3.32 16.28
N THR A 397 -7.32 4.49 15.96
CA THR A 397 -5.87 4.72 15.97
C THR A 397 -5.50 5.63 17.14
N GLY A 398 -4.57 5.19 17.98
CA GLY A 398 -4.15 5.93 19.19
C GLY A 398 -3.33 7.18 18.91
N MET A 399 -2.52 7.16 17.84
CA MET A 399 -1.68 8.30 17.42
C MET A 399 -2.11 8.74 16.03
N THR A 400 -2.74 9.92 15.92
CA THR A 400 -3.22 10.50 14.67
C THR A 400 -2.69 11.91 14.48
N GLY A 401 -2.29 12.27 13.24
CA GLY A 401 -1.93 13.63 12.81
C GLY A 401 -0.49 14.07 13.16
N GLU A 402 -0.05 15.19 12.58
CA GLU A 402 1.30 15.76 12.74
C GLU A 402 1.62 16.26 14.16
N ASP A 403 0.61 16.72 14.92
CA ASP A 403 0.71 17.09 16.33
C ASP A 403 0.40 15.91 17.26
N ALA A 404 0.78 14.71 16.83
CA ALA A 404 0.37 13.44 17.43
C ALA A 404 0.60 13.42 18.94
N VAL A 405 -0.42 12.91 19.63
CA VAL A 405 -0.35 12.46 21.02
C VAL A 405 0.83 11.47 21.14
N THR A 406 1.65 11.60 22.16
CA THR A 406 2.75 10.66 22.38
C THR A 406 2.22 9.25 22.63
N SER A 407 3.00 8.21 22.27
CA SER A 407 2.65 6.81 22.56
C SER A 407 2.28 6.60 24.04
N THR A 408 3.00 7.27 24.94
CA THR A 408 2.72 7.24 26.39
C THR A 408 1.34 7.80 26.73
N ASP A 409 0.92 8.90 26.11
CA ASP A 409 -0.40 9.51 26.40
C ASP A 409 -1.53 8.70 25.75
N ALA A 410 -1.32 8.18 24.54
CA ALA A 410 -2.23 7.25 23.89
C ALA A 410 -2.48 6.00 24.75
N LEU A 411 -1.42 5.38 25.28
CA LEU A 411 -1.51 4.20 26.15
C LEU A 411 -2.18 4.52 27.49
N LYS A 412 -1.96 5.71 28.08
CA LYS A 412 -2.69 6.14 29.30
C LYS A 412 -4.19 6.29 29.04
N THR A 413 -4.56 6.86 27.91
CA THR A 413 -5.96 6.99 27.50
C THR A 413 -6.58 5.61 27.33
N LEU A 414 -5.98 4.74 26.53
CA LEU A 414 -6.39 3.35 26.31
C LEU A 414 -6.59 2.60 27.63
N ASN A 415 -5.60 2.64 28.54
CA ASN A 415 -5.67 1.99 29.85
C ASN A 415 -6.86 2.50 30.68
N THR A 416 -7.12 3.81 30.64
CA THR A 416 -8.23 4.42 31.37
C THR A 416 -9.59 3.93 30.81
N GLU A 417 -9.72 3.83 29.51
CA GLU A 417 -10.94 3.37 28.83
C GLU A 417 -11.20 1.89 29.08
N ILE A 418 -10.17 1.02 28.97
CA ILE A 418 -10.27 -0.41 29.30
C ILE A 418 -10.71 -0.59 30.77
N MET A 419 -10.08 0.14 31.70
CA MET A 419 -10.46 0.05 33.11
C MET A 419 -11.90 0.51 33.37
N ALA A 420 -12.36 1.53 32.64
CA ALA A 420 -13.74 2.03 32.71
C ALA A 420 -14.78 1.11 32.01
N GLY A 421 -14.34 0.07 31.28
CA GLY A 421 -15.19 -0.80 30.46
C GLY A 421 -15.75 -0.10 29.20
N LYS A 422 -15.00 0.89 28.71
CA LYS A 422 -15.29 1.65 27.48
C LYS A 422 -14.21 1.47 26.43
N GLY A 423 -13.22 0.63 26.69
CA GLY A 423 -12.14 0.35 25.78
C GLY A 423 -12.61 -0.47 24.57
N PRO A 424 -11.71 -0.69 23.61
CA PRO A 424 -11.97 -1.48 22.41
C PRO A 424 -12.24 -2.95 22.77
N ASP A 425 -12.81 -3.69 21.81
CA ASP A 425 -13.02 -5.13 21.93
C ASP A 425 -11.76 -5.93 21.62
N ILE A 426 -10.98 -5.44 20.64
CA ILE A 426 -9.74 -6.06 20.17
C ILE A 426 -8.59 -5.04 20.23
N LEU A 427 -7.41 -5.52 20.55
CA LEU A 427 -6.17 -4.75 20.58
C LEU A 427 -5.16 -5.34 19.59
N ILE A 428 -4.60 -4.47 18.76
CA ILE A 428 -3.33 -4.73 18.09
C ILE A 428 -2.23 -4.27 19.04
N LEU A 429 -1.40 -5.21 19.45
CA LEU A 429 -0.45 -5.06 20.54
C LEU A 429 0.96 -4.64 20.05
N ASP A 430 1.13 -4.35 18.78
CA ASP A 430 2.39 -3.82 18.26
C ASP A 430 2.65 -2.44 18.92
N GLY A 431 3.79 -2.34 19.64
CA GLY A 431 4.11 -1.16 20.45
C GLY A 431 3.38 -1.05 21.80
N VAL A 432 2.47 -1.98 22.11
CA VAL A 432 1.76 -2.05 23.39
C VAL A 432 2.43 -3.07 24.32
N PRO A 433 2.59 -2.82 25.64
CA PRO A 433 3.24 -3.74 26.57
C PRO A 433 2.34 -4.94 26.92
N ALA A 434 2.25 -5.93 26.02
CA ALA A 434 1.32 -7.07 26.09
C ALA A 434 1.42 -7.83 27.41
N ASP A 435 2.64 -8.10 27.92
CA ASP A 435 2.85 -8.83 29.18
C ASP A 435 2.22 -8.11 30.38
N ILE A 436 2.32 -6.77 30.42
CA ILE A 436 1.68 -5.96 31.47
C ILE A 436 0.15 -6.08 31.38
N TYR A 437 -0.40 -6.16 30.18
CA TYR A 437 -1.84 -6.31 29.97
C TYR A 437 -2.34 -7.69 30.42
N VAL A 438 -1.53 -8.76 30.21
CA VAL A 438 -1.80 -10.09 30.76
C VAL A 438 -1.78 -10.07 32.29
N GLU A 439 -0.70 -9.52 32.91
CA GLU A 439 -0.57 -9.43 34.36
C GLU A 439 -1.72 -8.66 35.03
N LYS A 440 -2.20 -7.59 34.38
CA LYS A 440 -3.34 -6.78 34.85
C LYS A 440 -4.69 -7.41 34.54
N GLY A 441 -4.74 -8.58 33.85
CA GLY A 441 -5.98 -9.25 33.47
C GLY A 441 -6.82 -8.45 32.46
N MET A 442 -6.18 -7.70 31.57
CA MET A 442 -6.84 -6.88 30.54
C MET A 442 -7.13 -7.66 29.25
N LEU A 443 -6.48 -8.81 29.05
CA LEU A 443 -6.69 -9.68 27.89
C LEU A 443 -7.49 -10.92 28.27
N GLU A 444 -8.25 -11.42 27.28
CA GLU A 444 -9.04 -12.65 27.37
C GLU A 444 -8.23 -13.86 26.88
N ASP A 445 -8.56 -15.04 27.34
CA ASP A 445 -8.01 -16.30 26.85
C ASP A 445 -8.52 -16.62 25.45
N ILE A 446 -7.62 -16.65 24.47
CA ILE A 446 -7.91 -17.01 23.06
C ILE A 446 -7.45 -18.43 22.69
N SER A 447 -6.97 -19.23 23.64
CA SER A 447 -6.45 -20.59 23.36
C SER A 447 -7.47 -21.50 22.69
N GLY A 448 -8.77 -21.27 22.96
CA GLY A 448 -9.86 -22.00 22.29
C GLY A 448 -9.97 -21.70 20.79
N ILE A 449 -9.72 -20.45 20.37
CA ILE A 449 -9.73 -20.04 18.95
C ILE A 449 -8.48 -20.60 18.26
N ILE A 450 -7.32 -20.35 18.84
CA ILE A 450 -6.04 -20.84 18.32
C ILE A 450 -6.01 -22.35 18.20
N GLY A 451 -6.57 -23.06 19.20
CA GLY A 451 -6.70 -24.52 19.16
C GLY A 451 -7.54 -25.03 17.99
N LYS A 452 -8.67 -24.38 17.68
CA LYS A 452 -9.51 -24.76 16.51
C LYS A 452 -8.73 -24.61 15.20
N ILE A 453 -8.06 -23.46 15.00
CA ILE A 453 -7.27 -23.21 13.78
C ILE A 453 -6.11 -24.22 13.70
N ASN A 454 -5.42 -24.49 14.81
CA ASN A 454 -4.34 -25.44 14.84
C ASN A 454 -4.78 -26.89 14.52
N GLU A 455 -6.02 -27.26 14.87
CA GLU A 455 -6.61 -28.54 14.52
C GLU A 455 -7.04 -28.64 13.05
N SER A 456 -7.48 -27.53 12.42
CA SER A 456 -7.98 -27.53 11.03
C SER A 456 -6.86 -27.31 10.00
N ASP A 457 -6.09 -26.23 10.17
CA ASP A 457 -5.15 -25.71 9.16
C ASP A 457 -3.69 -25.79 9.62
N GLY A 458 -3.46 -25.97 10.91
CA GLY A 458 -2.16 -25.87 11.55
C GLY A 458 -1.72 -24.43 11.82
N ILE A 459 -0.94 -24.27 12.87
CA ILE A 459 -0.20 -23.02 13.15
C ILE A 459 1.26 -23.41 13.33
N LEU A 460 2.18 -22.63 12.78
CA LEU A 460 3.62 -22.85 12.92
C LEU A 460 3.98 -22.97 14.40
N LYS A 461 4.35 -24.20 14.78
CA LYS A 461 4.58 -24.55 16.19
C LYS A 461 5.65 -23.68 16.87
N ASN A 462 6.73 -23.39 16.17
CA ASN A 462 7.82 -22.57 16.66
C ASN A 462 7.41 -21.11 16.89
N ILE A 463 6.38 -20.62 16.18
CA ILE A 463 5.82 -19.28 16.37
C ILE A 463 4.79 -19.28 17.49
N MET A 464 3.99 -20.33 17.62
CA MET A 464 2.93 -20.44 18.63
C MET A 464 3.47 -20.73 20.04
N ASP A 465 4.43 -21.66 20.17
CA ASP A 465 4.91 -22.16 21.48
C ASP A 465 5.34 -21.05 22.46
N PRO A 466 6.01 -19.97 22.03
CA PRO A 466 6.42 -18.87 22.92
C PRO A 466 5.25 -18.10 23.57
N TYR A 467 4.05 -18.21 23.05
CA TYR A 467 2.85 -17.51 23.54
C TYR A 467 1.93 -18.39 24.40
N ILE A 468 2.33 -19.62 24.65
CA ILE A 468 1.62 -20.55 25.52
C ILE A 468 2.16 -20.40 26.93
N ASP A 469 1.34 -19.93 27.87
CA ASP A 469 1.68 -19.86 29.28
C ASP A 469 1.83 -21.26 29.92
N ASP A 470 2.39 -21.32 31.11
CA ASP A 470 2.65 -22.56 31.89
C ASP A 470 1.38 -23.41 32.11
N ASP A 471 0.19 -22.78 32.11
CA ASP A 471 -1.09 -23.46 32.29
C ASP A 471 -1.79 -23.80 30.96
N GLY A 472 -1.17 -23.48 29.83
CA GLY A 472 -1.66 -23.73 28.49
C GLY A 472 -2.54 -22.61 27.89
N THR A 473 -2.64 -21.47 28.58
CA THR A 473 -3.43 -20.31 28.12
C THR A 473 -2.65 -19.50 27.08
N ILE A 474 -3.36 -18.93 26.12
CA ILE A 474 -2.85 -17.98 25.12
C ILE A 474 -3.68 -16.70 25.23
N TYR A 475 -3.06 -15.58 25.56
CA TYR A 475 -3.76 -14.28 25.66
C TYR A 475 -3.60 -13.41 24.43
N TYR A 476 -2.52 -13.58 23.69
CA TYR A 476 -2.22 -12.86 22.46
C TYR A 476 -1.29 -13.67 21.56
N MET A 477 -1.27 -13.38 20.29
CA MET A 477 -0.41 -14.05 19.33
C MET A 477 -0.24 -13.19 18.06
N PRO A 478 0.92 -13.22 17.38
CA PRO A 478 1.09 -12.52 16.11
C PRO A 478 0.29 -13.19 15.00
N LEU A 479 -0.29 -12.39 14.12
CA LEU A 479 -0.93 -12.85 12.88
C LEU A 479 0.08 -13.10 11.78
N LYS A 480 1.18 -12.39 11.82
CA LYS A 480 2.27 -12.44 10.84
C LYS A 480 3.62 -12.44 11.56
N PHE A 481 4.66 -12.82 10.83
CA PHE A 481 6.02 -12.68 11.30
C PHE A 481 6.98 -12.35 10.17
N ALA A 482 8.20 -11.89 10.49
CA ALA A 482 9.26 -11.74 9.51
C ALA A 482 10.54 -12.44 9.98
N ILE A 483 11.37 -12.81 9.01
CA ILE A 483 12.68 -13.40 9.23
C ILE A 483 13.73 -12.29 9.14
N PRO A 484 14.47 -11.95 10.22
CA PRO A 484 15.54 -10.97 10.14
C PRO A 484 16.69 -11.51 9.29
N MET A 485 17.07 -10.80 8.22
CA MET A 485 18.04 -11.23 7.25
C MET A 485 19.19 -10.23 7.10
N ILE A 486 20.33 -10.73 6.68
CA ILE A 486 21.49 -9.95 6.23
C ILE A 486 22.04 -10.57 4.94
N MET A 487 22.40 -9.73 3.97
CA MET A 487 22.95 -10.12 2.68
C MET A 487 24.18 -9.27 2.34
N GLY A 488 25.16 -9.84 1.67
CA GLY A 488 26.35 -9.16 1.22
C GLY A 488 27.38 -10.10 0.58
N TRP A 489 28.62 -9.63 0.45
CA TRP A 489 29.70 -10.46 -0.06
C TRP A 489 30.01 -11.59 0.90
N LYS A 490 30.16 -12.80 0.39
CA LYS A 490 30.31 -14.04 1.16
C LYS A 490 31.43 -13.99 2.19
N GLU A 491 32.61 -13.41 1.81
CA GLU A 491 33.75 -13.27 2.71
C GLU A 491 33.46 -12.39 3.94
N ASP A 492 32.53 -11.45 3.84
CA ASP A 492 32.11 -10.57 4.92
C ASP A 492 30.96 -11.18 5.73
N ILE A 493 29.94 -11.71 5.04
CA ILE A 493 28.81 -12.36 5.68
C ILE A 493 29.23 -13.54 6.57
N GLU A 494 30.24 -14.32 6.16
CA GLU A 494 30.78 -15.44 6.94
C GLU A 494 31.43 -14.98 8.25
N LYS A 495 32.00 -13.76 8.32
CA LYS A 495 32.61 -13.19 9.53
C LYS A 495 31.57 -12.66 10.53
N ILE A 496 30.42 -12.20 10.06
CA ILE A 496 29.41 -11.53 10.87
C ILE A 496 28.60 -12.59 11.64
N THR A 497 28.71 -12.59 12.96
CA THR A 497 27.93 -13.49 13.83
C THR A 497 27.05 -12.74 14.81
N ASP A 498 27.40 -11.50 15.13
CA ASP A 498 26.72 -10.64 16.10
C ASP A 498 26.98 -9.16 15.78
N LEU A 499 26.44 -8.25 16.59
CA LEU A 499 26.56 -6.80 16.39
C LEU A 499 28.03 -6.32 16.43
N SER A 500 28.89 -6.94 17.25
CA SER A 500 30.30 -6.54 17.35
C SER A 500 31.08 -6.91 16.10
N THR A 501 30.89 -8.13 15.60
CA THR A 501 31.52 -8.60 14.37
C THR A 501 30.99 -7.90 13.13
N LEU A 502 29.72 -7.45 13.15
CA LEU A 502 29.17 -6.56 12.12
C LEU A 502 29.94 -5.22 12.12
N ALA A 503 30.13 -4.61 13.30
CA ALA A 503 30.88 -3.35 13.40
C ALA A 503 32.34 -3.53 12.94
N ASP A 504 32.99 -4.65 13.26
CA ASP A 504 34.35 -4.97 12.80
C ASP A 504 34.44 -5.03 11.27
N VAL A 505 33.51 -5.73 10.63
CA VAL A 505 33.47 -5.81 9.15
C VAL A 505 33.23 -4.45 8.52
N ILE A 506 32.32 -3.65 9.05
CA ILE A 506 32.07 -2.31 8.55
C ILE A 506 33.32 -1.41 8.68
N GLU A 507 34.01 -1.48 9.81
CA GLU A 507 35.28 -0.75 10.01
C GLU A 507 36.40 -1.22 9.07
N GLU A 508 36.51 -2.53 8.77
CA GLU A 508 37.48 -3.06 7.81
C GLU A 508 37.34 -2.39 6.42
N HIS A 509 36.13 -2.08 5.99
CA HIS A 509 35.81 -1.47 4.71
C HIS A 509 35.77 0.07 4.72
N GLN A 510 36.01 0.72 5.86
CA GLN A 510 35.85 2.18 6.00
C GLN A 510 36.61 3.01 4.94
N THR A 511 37.79 2.54 4.52
CA THR A 511 38.61 3.23 3.50
C THR A 511 38.11 3.04 2.06
N GLU A 512 37.16 2.14 1.84
CA GLU A 512 36.56 1.84 0.53
C GLU A 512 35.34 2.68 0.24
N TYR A 513 34.75 3.30 1.30
CA TYR A 513 33.60 4.16 1.16
C TYR A 513 33.93 5.45 0.42
N ASN A 514 33.06 5.83 -0.46
CA ASN A 514 33.08 7.10 -1.17
C ASN A 514 31.77 7.88 -0.82
N PRO A 515 31.61 9.13 -1.27
CA PRO A 515 30.42 9.93 -0.96
C PRO A 515 29.07 9.30 -1.35
N TYR A 516 29.07 8.19 -2.10
CA TYR A 516 27.88 7.50 -2.59
C TYR A 516 27.70 6.10 -1.99
N SER A 517 28.67 5.60 -1.21
CA SER A 517 28.63 4.28 -0.59
C SER A 517 28.32 4.35 0.89
N LEU A 518 27.42 3.51 1.37
CA LEU A 518 27.05 3.38 2.77
C LEU A 518 27.31 1.95 3.27
N PRO A 519 27.63 1.75 4.56
CA PRO A 519 27.71 0.40 5.13
C PRO A 519 26.40 -0.37 5.00
N THR A 520 25.29 0.28 5.33
CA THR A 520 23.93 -0.21 5.17
C THR A 520 22.99 1.00 5.10
N TYR A 521 21.82 0.82 4.53
CA TYR A 521 20.79 1.86 4.44
C TYR A 521 20.38 2.43 5.82
N MET A 522 20.44 1.60 6.87
CA MET A 522 20.02 1.99 8.22
C MET A 522 20.86 3.08 8.88
N VAL A 523 22.10 3.35 8.39
CA VAL A 523 22.96 4.42 8.93
C VAL A 523 22.53 5.84 8.55
N PHE A 524 21.39 5.99 7.88
CA PHE A 524 20.89 7.29 7.42
C PHE A 524 20.68 8.28 8.57
N ALA A 525 20.20 7.80 9.72
CA ALA A 525 20.12 8.58 10.95
C ALA A 525 20.41 7.69 12.18
N PRO A 526 20.99 8.24 13.27
CA PRO A 526 21.24 7.49 14.51
C PRO A 526 19.97 6.83 15.06
N GLU A 527 18.84 7.54 14.97
CA GLU A 527 17.54 7.10 15.46
C GLU A 527 17.06 5.86 14.69
N ILE A 528 17.21 5.85 13.35
CA ILE A 528 16.85 4.70 12.51
C ILE A 528 17.73 3.50 12.87
N LEU A 529 19.04 3.71 12.93
CA LEU A 529 20.00 2.64 13.23
C LEU A 529 19.73 2.03 14.60
N LEU A 530 19.50 2.87 15.63
CA LEU A 530 19.18 2.42 16.99
C LEU A 530 17.88 1.61 17.02
N ARG A 531 16.81 2.06 16.38
CA ARG A 531 15.53 1.36 16.40
C ARG A 531 15.56 0.05 15.62
N LYS A 532 16.11 0.05 14.42
CA LYS A 532 16.10 -1.14 13.54
C LYS A 532 17.08 -2.24 14.00
N MET A 533 18.21 -1.88 14.59
CA MET A 533 19.10 -2.88 15.19
C MET A 533 18.56 -3.45 16.51
N ALA A 534 17.68 -2.73 17.19
CA ALA A 534 17.01 -3.21 18.38
C ALA A 534 16.12 -4.44 18.13
N ASP A 535 15.58 -4.61 16.93
CA ASP A 535 14.70 -5.72 16.55
C ASP A 535 15.27 -7.11 16.93
N VAL A 536 16.59 -7.27 16.91
CA VAL A 536 17.28 -8.52 17.25
C VAL A 536 18.31 -8.35 18.40
N CYS A 537 18.31 -7.20 19.07
CA CYS A 537 19.26 -6.90 20.15
C CYS A 537 18.58 -6.59 21.48
N ALA A 538 17.37 -6.03 21.46
CA ALA A 538 16.73 -5.44 22.66
C ALA A 538 16.45 -6.47 23.78
N ASP A 539 16.16 -7.70 23.44
CA ASP A 539 15.94 -8.76 24.44
C ASP A 539 17.16 -8.99 25.35
N ALA A 540 18.37 -8.70 24.85
CA ALA A 540 19.59 -8.81 25.68
C ALA A 540 19.69 -7.70 26.74
N TRP A 541 18.87 -6.64 26.63
CA TRP A 541 18.93 -5.52 27.57
C TRP A 541 18.21 -5.80 28.89
N MET A 542 17.34 -6.82 28.95
CA MET A 542 16.61 -7.18 30.16
C MET A 542 17.24 -8.40 30.84
N LYS A 543 17.38 -8.35 32.19
CA LYS A 543 17.77 -9.47 33.01
C LYS A 543 16.56 -10.35 33.35
N GLU A 544 16.84 -11.58 33.82
CA GLU A 544 15.80 -12.50 34.29
C GLU A 544 14.95 -11.94 35.45
N ASP A 545 15.49 -10.98 36.20
CA ASP A 545 14.80 -10.35 37.33
C ASP A 545 13.95 -9.15 36.92
N GLY A 546 13.79 -8.90 35.63
CA GLY A 546 13.01 -7.79 35.03
C GLY A 546 13.71 -6.42 35.10
N THR A 547 14.98 -6.36 35.50
CA THR A 547 15.75 -5.10 35.49
C THR A 547 16.60 -4.94 34.22
N LEU A 548 16.91 -3.69 33.87
CA LEU A 548 17.75 -3.40 32.70
C LEU A 548 19.21 -3.82 32.95
N ASP A 549 19.86 -4.43 31.94
CA ASP A 549 21.28 -4.76 31.96
C ASP A 549 22.12 -3.57 31.43
N GLU A 550 22.73 -2.84 32.37
CA GLU A 550 23.60 -1.70 32.06
C GLU A 550 24.73 -2.06 31.08
N ASN A 551 25.33 -3.26 31.19
CA ASN A 551 26.44 -3.68 30.34
C ASN A 551 25.93 -3.99 28.92
N ALA A 552 24.78 -4.62 28.77
CA ALA A 552 24.17 -4.95 27.48
C ALA A 552 23.78 -3.67 26.74
N VAL A 553 23.13 -2.71 27.39
CA VAL A 553 22.79 -1.40 26.82
C VAL A 553 24.04 -0.61 26.45
N SER A 554 25.04 -0.54 27.37
CA SER A 554 26.31 0.15 27.09
C SER A 554 27.06 -0.46 25.91
N GLY A 555 27.12 -1.78 25.84
CA GLY A 555 27.69 -2.52 24.70
C GLY A 555 26.97 -2.20 23.39
N TYR A 556 25.63 -2.30 23.40
CA TYR A 556 24.81 -1.95 22.26
C TYR A 556 25.10 -0.53 21.72
N LEU A 557 24.99 0.48 22.59
CA LEU A 557 25.24 1.87 22.19
C LEU A 557 26.66 2.09 21.64
N SER A 558 27.64 1.38 22.21
CA SER A 558 29.04 1.48 21.76
C SER A 558 29.23 0.92 20.34
N GLU A 559 28.64 -0.27 20.06
CA GLU A 559 28.74 -0.89 18.73
C GLU A 559 27.94 -0.09 17.67
N ILE A 560 26.75 0.38 18.02
CA ILE A 560 25.97 1.24 17.11
C ILE A 560 26.71 2.52 16.76
N ARG A 561 27.38 3.14 17.73
CA ARG A 561 28.21 4.33 17.46
C ARG A 561 29.39 4.01 16.54
N ARG A 562 30.06 2.88 16.72
CA ARG A 562 31.14 2.43 15.81
C ARG A 562 30.63 2.34 14.37
N ILE A 563 29.49 1.69 14.16
CA ILE A 563 28.86 1.57 12.83
C ILE A 563 28.54 2.95 12.26
N TYR A 564 27.91 3.82 13.03
CA TYR A 564 27.49 5.14 12.57
C TYR A 564 28.69 6.03 12.17
N LEU A 565 29.76 6.06 12.98
CA LEU A 565 30.93 6.92 12.74
C LEU A 565 31.68 6.57 11.46
N THR A 566 31.57 5.35 10.93
CA THR A 566 32.17 4.98 9.64
C THR A 566 31.55 5.73 8.46
N SER A 567 30.31 6.24 8.60
CA SER A 567 29.54 6.93 7.57
C SER A 567 29.28 8.41 7.87
N GLU A 568 29.77 8.94 9.02
CA GLU A 568 29.47 10.30 9.50
C GLU A 568 29.82 11.38 8.46
N GLU A 569 31.02 11.35 7.86
CA GLU A 569 31.44 12.31 6.85
C GLU A 569 30.58 12.27 5.58
N ILE A 570 30.12 11.06 5.21
CA ILE A 570 29.27 10.85 4.04
C ILE A 570 27.89 11.45 4.30
N MET A 571 27.33 11.20 5.48
CA MET A 571 26.00 11.67 5.86
C MET A 571 25.97 13.20 6.02
N GLU A 572 27.02 13.80 6.59
CA GLU A 572 27.14 15.27 6.68
C GLU A 572 27.13 15.94 5.29
N SER A 573 27.74 15.30 4.28
CA SER A 573 27.77 15.83 2.92
C SER A 573 26.42 15.71 2.18
N ARG A 574 25.55 14.80 2.61
CA ARG A 574 24.22 14.57 2.02
C ARG A 574 23.12 15.40 2.68
N ASN A 575 23.36 15.92 3.87
CA ASN A 575 22.35 16.60 4.68
C ASN A 575 22.12 18.06 4.21
N THR A 576 21.59 18.24 3.01
CA THR A 576 21.36 19.53 2.35
C THR A 576 19.87 19.83 2.14
N GLY A 577 18.98 19.53 3.08
CA GLY A 577 17.55 19.87 2.95
C GLY A 577 16.64 19.26 3.99
N ASP A 578 15.37 19.60 3.93
CA ASP A 578 14.27 19.10 4.78
C ASP A 578 14.08 17.58 4.60
N GLN A 579 14.84 16.78 5.34
CA GLN A 579 14.76 15.30 5.30
C GLN A 579 14.02 14.73 6.52
N ASN A 580 13.48 15.59 7.41
CA ASN A 580 12.88 15.13 8.66
C ASN A 580 11.66 14.22 8.41
N ASP A 581 10.82 14.52 7.43
CA ASP A 581 9.63 13.74 7.13
C ASP A 581 10.01 12.37 6.58
N TYR A 582 10.94 12.30 5.65
CA TYR A 582 11.47 11.04 5.11
C TYR A 582 12.16 10.17 6.19
N ILE A 583 12.92 10.78 7.11
CA ILE A 583 13.54 10.07 8.23
C ILE A 583 12.48 9.52 9.18
N ASN A 584 11.44 10.30 9.49
CA ASN A 584 10.35 9.85 10.35
C ASN A 584 9.58 8.69 9.73
N ASP A 585 9.31 8.75 8.43
CA ASP A 585 8.69 7.65 7.69
C ASP A 585 9.54 6.38 7.77
N LEU A 586 10.86 6.46 7.55
CA LEU A 586 11.77 5.32 7.67
C LEU A 586 11.86 4.73 9.09
N ILE A 587 11.69 5.55 10.13
CA ILE A 587 11.65 5.06 11.51
C ILE A 587 10.42 4.17 11.73
N VAL A 588 9.29 4.57 11.19
CA VAL A 588 8.00 3.92 11.39
C VAL A 588 7.79 2.72 10.46
N THR A 589 8.27 2.82 9.21
CA THR A 589 8.04 1.77 8.21
C THR A 589 8.81 0.47 8.51
N GLN A 590 8.25 -0.65 8.08
CA GLN A 590 8.92 -1.93 8.06
C GLN A 590 9.99 -1.91 6.96
N LEU A 591 11.28 -1.98 7.34
CA LEU A 591 12.37 -2.05 6.37
C LEU A 591 12.61 -3.48 5.92
N GLY A 592 12.08 -3.83 4.74
CA GLY A 592 12.39 -5.09 4.06
C GLY A 592 13.83 -5.11 3.55
N ILE A 593 14.48 -6.27 3.60
CA ILE A 593 15.84 -6.45 3.06
C ILE A 593 15.88 -6.16 1.55
N SER A 594 14.79 -6.38 0.83
CA SER A 594 14.65 -6.13 -0.61
C SER A 594 14.89 -4.67 -1.01
N VAL A 595 14.62 -3.72 -0.09
CA VAL A 595 14.77 -2.28 -0.36
C VAL A 595 16.21 -1.90 -0.76
N SER A 596 17.21 -2.60 -0.26
CA SER A 596 18.61 -2.23 -0.42
C SER A 596 19.52 -3.31 -1.00
N CYS A 597 19.04 -4.54 -1.23
CA CYS A 597 19.93 -5.64 -1.66
C CYS A 597 20.56 -5.42 -3.05
N ARG A 598 19.85 -4.80 -4.01
CA ARG A 598 20.39 -4.47 -5.34
C ARG A 598 21.57 -3.47 -5.29
N GLU A 599 21.60 -2.60 -4.29
CA GLU A 599 22.61 -1.56 -4.11
C GLU A 599 23.98 -2.12 -3.70
N ILE A 600 24.03 -3.40 -3.35
CA ILE A 600 25.30 -4.15 -3.17
C ILE A 600 25.99 -4.34 -4.52
N LEU A 601 25.24 -4.55 -5.61
CA LEU A 601 25.78 -4.79 -6.95
C LEU A 601 26.52 -3.57 -7.51
N ASP A 602 26.01 -2.37 -7.25
CA ASP A 602 26.63 -1.11 -7.68
C ASP A 602 27.60 -0.51 -6.64
N LYS A 603 27.79 -1.21 -5.52
CA LYS A 603 28.63 -0.79 -4.39
C LYS A 603 28.15 0.50 -3.71
N ALA A 604 26.87 0.84 -3.86
CA ALA A 604 26.25 1.92 -3.10
C ALA A 604 26.06 1.50 -1.63
N GLN A 605 25.94 0.20 -1.36
CA GLN A 605 25.97 -0.37 0.00
C GLN A 605 26.92 -1.56 0.11
N LEU A 606 27.46 -1.77 1.30
CA LEU A 606 28.25 -2.95 1.64
C LEU A 606 27.36 -4.14 1.96
N LEU A 607 26.29 -3.90 2.71
CA LEU A 607 25.39 -4.91 3.25
C LEU A 607 23.93 -4.45 3.07
N ALA A 608 23.05 -5.39 2.77
CA ALA A 608 21.61 -5.22 2.93
C ALA A 608 21.15 -5.93 4.20
N MET A 609 20.29 -5.27 4.96
CA MET A 609 19.77 -5.78 6.23
C MET A 609 18.29 -5.40 6.36
N GLY A 610 17.49 -6.27 6.95
CA GLY A 610 16.06 -6.01 7.16
C GLY A 610 15.29 -7.29 7.37
N GLY A 611 13.96 -7.18 7.48
CA GLY A 611 13.07 -8.32 7.53
C GLY A 611 12.82 -8.90 6.14
N LEU A 612 12.65 -10.22 6.05
CA LEU A 612 11.99 -10.87 4.92
C LEU A 612 10.52 -10.99 5.31
N TYR A 613 9.69 -10.12 4.72
CA TYR A 613 8.26 -10.00 5.02
C TYR A 613 7.39 -10.75 4.02
N SER A 614 7.89 -10.98 2.79
CA SER A 614 7.05 -11.41 1.68
C SER A 614 7.76 -12.35 0.70
N PRO A 615 6.98 -13.05 -0.16
CA PRO A 615 7.54 -13.74 -1.32
C PRO A 615 8.29 -12.81 -2.28
N SER A 616 7.88 -11.55 -2.41
CA SER A 616 8.54 -10.54 -3.23
C SER A 616 9.94 -10.19 -2.70
N ASP A 617 10.11 -10.08 -1.38
CA ASP A 617 11.43 -9.91 -0.76
C ASP A 617 12.36 -11.08 -1.12
N LEU A 618 11.85 -12.32 -1.03
CA LEU A 618 12.61 -13.51 -1.39
C LEU A 618 13.01 -13.50 -2.87
N ALA A 619 12.10 -13.11 -3.75
CA ALA A 619 12.37 -13.04 -5.19
C ALA A 619 13.46 -12.02 -5.50
N MET A 620 13.48 -10.89 -4.84
CA MET A 620 14.53 -9.87 -4.98
C MET A 620 15.88 -10.39 -4.46
N ILE A 621 15.92 -10.96 -3.26
CA ILE A 621 17.15 -11.52 -2.66
C ILE A 621 17.74 -12.60 -3.57
N ASP A 622 16.94 -13.59 -3.99
CA ASP A 622 17.37 -14.70 -4.84
C ASP A 622 17.89 -14.21 -6.20
N SER A 623 17.23 -13.19 -6.77
CA SER A 623 17.65 -12.62 -8.06
C SER A 623 18.98 -11.86 -7.95
N VAL A 624 19.18 -11.08 -6.89
CA VAL A 624 20.45 -10.37 -6.64
C VAL A 624 21.57 -11.38 -6.32
N GLU A 625 21.29 -12.43 -5.54
CA GLU A 625 22.29 -13.48 -5.24
C GLU A 625 22.77 -14.21 -6.50
N LYS A 626 21.88 -14.41 -7.48
CA LYS A 626 22.20 -15.05 -8.77
C LYS A 626 23.10 -14.20 -9.69
N GLU A 627 23.19 -12.89 -9.47
CA GLU A 627 24.09 -12.02 -10.26
C GLU A 627 25.56 -12.29 -9.94
N SER A 628 25.88 -12.89 -8.78
CA SER A 628 27.26 -13.26 -8.43
C SER A 628 27.33 -14.42 -7.44
N ASP A 629 28.08 -15.47 -7.78
CA ASP A 629 28.40 -16.60 -6.87
C ASP A 629 29.13 -16.16 -5.58
N LEU A 630 29.56 -14.90 -5.51
CA LEU A 630 30.23 -14.32 -4.34
C LEU A 630 29.28 -13.65 -3.35
N LEU A 631 28.00 -13.53 -3.68
CA LEU A 631 26.97 -13.02 -2.77
C LEU A 631 26.34 -14.15 -1.95
N THR A 632 25.82 -13.83 -0.79
CA THR A 632 25.07 -14.77 0.06
C THR A 632 24.20 -14.03 1.07
N ASP A 633 23.16 -14.70 1.52
CA ASP A 633 22.23 -14.27 2.56
C ASP A 633 22.28 -15.21 3.79
N LYS A 634 21.87 -14.71 4.95
CA LYS A 634 21.60 -15.51 6.15
C LYS A 634 20.70 -14.80 7.14
N ILE A 635 20.26 -15.53 8.17
CA ILE A 635 19.59 -14.90 9.33
C ILE A 635 20.53 -13.89 9.99
N TRP A 636 19.99 -12.72 10.30
CA TRP A 636 20.64 -11.72 11.15
C TRP A 636 20.27 -11.93 12.62
N ASN A 637 21.22 -12.34 13.45
CA ASN A 637 20.99 -12.68 14.85
C ASN A 637 21.21 -11.53 15.85
N GLY A 638 21.90 -10.45 15.44
CA GLY A 638 22.19 -9.33 16.34
C GLY A 638 22.92 -9.77 17.62
N GLN A 639 22.28 -9.56 18.79
CA GLN A 639 22.78 -10.00 20.10
C GLN A 639 22.06 -11.27 20.62
N VAL A 640 20.98 -11.70 19.99
CA VAL A 640 20.18 -12.86 20.42
C VAL A 640 19.82 -13.73 19.24
N GLU A 641 20.18 -15.01 19.31
CA GLU A 641 19.95 -15.98 18.24
C GLU A 641 18.50 -16.49 18.16
N ASN A 642 18.10 -16.93 16.94
CA ASN A 642 16.82 -17.55 16.61
C ASN A 642 15.60 -16.66 16.83
N ARG A 643 15.75 -15.34 16.61
CA ARG A 643 14.64 -14.39 16.70
C ARG A 643 13.84 -14.36 15.42
N PHE A 644 12.50 -14.29 15.58
CA PHE A 644 11.59 -13.82 14.55
C PHE A 644 10.99 -12.47 14.97
N LEU A 645 10.57 -11.68 14.01
CA LEU A 645 9.89 -10.40 14.25
C LEU A 645 8.39 -10.67 14.27
N PRO A 646 7.71 -10.62 15.43
CA PRO A 646 6.25 -10.73 15.48
C PRO A 646 5.60 -9.47 14.90
N LEU A 647 4.52 -9.66 14.14
CA LEU A 647 3.82 -8.58 13.45
C LEU A 647 2.32 -8.77 13.59
N GLN A 648 1.60 -7.65 13.70
CA GLN A 648 0.15 -7.68 13.84
C GLN A 648 -0.29 -8.54 15.03
N THR A 649 0.38 -8.36 16.17
CA THR A 649 0.08 -9.12 17.40
C THR A 649 -1.30 -8.73 17.92
N ILE A 650 -2.18 -9.70 18.12
CA ILE A 650 -3.59 -9.46 18.43
C ILE A 650 -3.99 -10.11 19.74
N GLY A 651 -4.85 -9.42 20.50
CA GLY A 651 -5.51 -9.93 21.69
C GLY A 651 -6.94 -9.39 21.82
N ILE A 652 -7.81 -10.12 22.50
CA ILE A 652 -9.18 -9.68 22.84
C ILE A 652 -9.16 -9.06 24.22
N CYS A 653 -9.82 -7.90 24.40
CA CYS A 653 -9.95 -7.29 25.72
C CYS A 653 -10.85 -8.14 26.63
N SER A 654 -10.44 -8.34 27.88
CA SER A 654 -11.22 -9.10 28.88
C SER A 654 -12.58 -8.48 29.19
N LYS A 655 -12.77 -7.19 28.88
CA LYS A 655 -14.02 -6.44 29.03
C LYS A 655 -14.66 -6.07 27.68
N ALA A 656 -14.36 -6.83 26.62
CA ALA A 656 -14.94 -6.64 25.31
C ALA A 656 -16.49 -6.64 25.41
N ASN A 657 -17.11 -5.64 24.80
CA ASN A 657 -18.57 -5.52 24.74
C ASN A 657 -19.18 -6.46 23.70
N GLN A 658 -18.42 -6.72 22.61
CA GLN A 658 -18.84 -7.53 21.44
C GLN A 658 -17.99 -8.82 21.36
N LYS A 659 -17.90 -9.56 22.48
CA LYS A 659 -17.00 -10.72 22.60
C LYS A 659 -17.20 -11.76 21.49
N GLU A 660 -18.44 -12.10 21.14
CA GLU A 660 -18.74 -13.08 20.09
C GLU A 660 -18.28 -12.59 18.70
N ALA A 661 -18.43 -11.29 18.40
CA ALA A 661 -17.94 -10.70 17.15
C ALA A 661 -16.41 -10.63 17.14
N ALA A 662 -15.79 -10.31 18.29
CA ALA A 662 -14.34 -10.31 18.45
C ALA A 662 -13.74 -11.69 18.21
N GLU A 663 -14.32 -12.74 18.80
CA GLU A 663 -13.90 -14.13 18.59
C GLU A 663 -14.02 -14.54 17.11
N LYS A 664 -15.11 -14.15 16.41
CA LYS A 664 -15.29 -14.41 14.96
C LYS A 664 -14.22 -13.70 14.13
N PHE A 665 -13.90 -12.45 14.45
CA PHE A 665 -12.91 -11.70 13.69
C PHE A 665 -11.50 -12.25 13.91
N VAL A 666 -11.13 -12.60 15.13
CA VAL A 666 -9.85 -13.24 15.42
C VAL A 666 -9.75 -14.62 14.73
N GLU A 667 -10.82 -15.43 14.76
CA GLU A 667 -10.87 -16.72 14.03
C GLU A 667 -10.70 -16.50 12.51
N PHE A 668 -11.33 -15.48 11.93
CA PHE A 668 -11.16 -15.11 10.52
C PHE A 668 -9.71 -14.74 10.21
N LEU A 669 -9.06 -13.91 11.03
CA LEU A 669 -7.69 -13.44 10.80
C LEU A 669 -6.64 -14.58 10.83
N PHE A 670 -6.84 -15.62 11.66
CA PHE A 670 -5.97 -16.80 11.69
C PHE A 670 -6.33 -17.86 10.65
N SER A 671 -7.49 -17.79 10.00
CA SER A 671 -7.89 -18.74 8.94
C SER A 671 -7.03 -18.58 7.69
N VAL A 672 -7.09 -19.57 6.78
CA VAL A 672 -6.44 -19.50 5.46
C VAL A 672 -6.83 -18.21 4.72
N GLU A 673 -8.13 -17.83 4.75
CA GLU A 673 -8.64 -16.62 4.10
C GLU A 673 -8.02 -15.32 4.67
N GLY A 674 -7.93 -15.19 5.99
CA GLY A 674 -7.34 -14.02 6.65
C GLY A 674 -5.82 -13.95 6.50
N GLN A 675 -5.15 -15.11 6.41
CA GLN A 675 -3.69 -15.18 6.36
C GLN A 675 -3.08 -14.86 4.99
N VAL A 676 -3.87 -14.87 3.92
CA VAL A 676 -3.43 -14.41 2.60
C VAL A 676 -3.61 -12.90 2.40
N ILE A 677 -4.27 -12.20 3.34
CA ILE A 677 -4.40 -10.75 3.31
C ILE A 677 -3.03 -10.12 3.56
N GLY A 678 -2.71 -9.03 2.84
CA GLY A 678 -1.50 -8.24 3.06
C GLY A 678 -0.24 -9.10 2.94
N THR A 679 -0.01 -9.74 1.80
CA THR A 679 1.15 -10.62 1.58
C THR A 679 2.49 -9.91 1.79
N GLU A 680 2.52 -8.57 1.62
CA GLU A 680 3.71 -7.73 1.84
C GLU A 680 3.86 -7.26 3.31
N LYS A 681 2.88 -7.58 4.19
CA LYS A 681 2.87 -7.14 5.59
C LYS A 681 3.40 -8.19 6.58
N GLY A 682 3.99 -9.27 6.11
CA GLY A 682 4.58 -10.34 6.90
C GLY A 682 4.20 -11.74 6.41
N LEU A 683 5.02 -12.71 6.79
CA LEU A 683 4.80 -14.13 6.49
C LEU A 683 3.66 -14.68 7.36
N PRO A 684 2.81 -15.57 6.82
CA PRO A 684 1.68 -16.12 7.56
C PRO A 684 2.14 -17.07 8.69
N VAL A 685 1.41 -17.04 9.81
CA VAL A 685 1.61 -18.00 10.90
C VAL A 685 0.78 -19.28 10.73
N ASN A 686 -0.26 -19.26 9.88
CA ASN A 686 -1.05 -20.41 9.50
C ASN A 686 -0.19 -21.37 8.66
N GLU A 687 -0.02 -22.61 9.13
CA GLU A 687 0.91 -23.57 8.53
C GLU A 687 0.47 -24.00 7.13
N ALA A 688 -0.85 -24.16 6.90
CA ALA A 688 -1.36 -24.53 5.58
C ALA A 688 -1.07 -23.44 4.52
N VAL A 689 -1.09 -22.14 4.91
CA VAL A 689 -0.72 -21.05 4.00
C VAL A 689 0.79 -20.96 3.85
N TYR A 690 1.55 -21.01 4.95
CA TYR A 690 3.00 -20.90 4.93
C TYR A 690 3.67 -21.98 4.08
N GLU A 691 3.17 -23.22 4.13
CA GLU A 691 3.69 -24.34 3.35
C GLU A 691 3.15 -24.42 1.93
N ASN A 692 2.09 -23.68 1.62
CA ASN A 692 1.48 -23.70 0.29
C ASN A 692 2.40 -23.01 -0.73
N MET A 693 2.82 -23.75 -1.76
CA MET A 693 3.65 -23.18 -2.83
C MET A 693 2.94 -22.10 -3.64
N ASP A 694 1.61 -22.12 -3.75
CA ASP A 694 0.84 -21.09 -4.47
C ASP A 694 0.86 -19.73 -3.74
N TYR A 695 1.14 -19.72 -2.42
CA TYR A 695 1.41 -18.49 -1.70
C TYR A 695 2.75 -17.87 -2.10
N TRP A 696 3.79 -18.71 -2.30
CA TRP A 696 5.16 -18.29 -2.61
C TRP A 696 5.43 -18.10 -4.10
N MET A 697 4.67 -18.80 -4.96
CA MET A 697 4.87 -18.83 -6.41
C MET A 697 3.62 -18.32 -7.12
N LYS A 698 3.70 -17.16 -7.72
CA LYS A 698 2.63 -16.60 -8.58
C LYS A 698 2.86 -16.95 -10.05
N GLU A 699 4.10 -17.34 -10.40
CA GLU A 699 4.54 -17.63 -11.76
C GLU A 699 5.38 -18.93 -11.79
N GLU A 700 5.68 -19.47 -12.98
CA GLU A 700 6.62 -20.56 -13.14
C GLU A 700 8.02 -20.15 -12.69
N GLU A 701 8.81 -21.11 -12.17
CA GLU A 701 10.17 -20.92 -11.75
C GLU A 701 11.02 -20.23 -12.83
N GLY A 702 11.70 -19.15 -12.49
CA GLY A 702 12.54 -18.35 -13.39
C GLY A 702 11.79 -17.38 -14.30
N SER A 703 10.45 -17.32 -14.22
CA SER A 703 9.68 -16.27 -14.89
C SER A 703 10.08 -14.90 -14.36
N VAL A 704 10.18 -13.91 -15.22
CA VAL A 704 10.43 -12.52 -14.82
C VAL A 704 9.17 -11.94 -14.20
N LEU A 705 9.27 -11.55 -12.92
CA LEU A 705 8.20 -10.88 -12.19
C LEU A 705 8.17 -9.39 -12.50
N TRP A 706 9.34 -8.73 -12.39
CA TRP A 706 9.54 -7.33 -12.80
C TRP A 706 11.00 -7.07 -13.16
N THR A 707 11.27 -5.91 -13.71
CA THR A 707 12.60 -5.43 -14.03
C THR A 707 12.91 -4.18 -13.24
N TRP A 708 14.21 -3.94 -12.96
CA TRP A 708 14.66 -2.72 -12.33
C TRP A 708 15.84 -2.11 -13.09
N ALA A 709 15.95 -0.80 -13.01
CA ALA A 709 17.11 -0.06 -13.48
C ALA A 709 17.56 0.89 -12.37
N SER A 710 18.87 1.03 -12.20
CA SER A 710 19.49 1.95 -11.24
C SER A 710 20.68 2.63 -11.91
N SER A 711 20.99 3.86 -11.54
CA SER A 711 22.18 4.54 -11.99
C SER A 711 23.18 4.61 -10.84
N ASN A 712 24.37 4.05 -11.04
CA ASN A 712 25.48 4.23 -10.12
C ASN A 712 25.81 5.72 -10.02
N GLN A 713 25.51 6.33 -8.89
CA GLN A 713 25.68 7.78 -8.70
C GLN A 713 27.15 8.24 -8.75
N ALA A 714 28.10 7.34 -8.51
CA ALA A 714 29.54 7.64 -8.58
C ALA A 714 30.10 7.59 -10.01
N THR A 715 29.64 6.63 -10.83
CA THR A 715 30.16 6.39 -12.18
C THR A 715 29.23 6.87 -13.28
N GLY A 716 27.93 7.07 -12.99
CA GLY A 716 26.89 7.34 -13.98
C GLY A 716 26.53 6.12 -14.84
N GLU A 717 27.04 4.92 -14.50
CA GLU A 717 26.75 3.68 -15.21
C GLU A 717 25.34 3.21 -14.86
N MET A 718 24.55 2.84 -15.87
CA MET A 718 23.25 2.21 -15.68
C MET A 718 23.40 0.73 -15.42
N LEU A 719 22.82 0.25 -14.34
CA LEU A 719 22.64 -1.15 -14.02
C LEU A 719 21.18 -1.52 -14.24
N GLU A 720 20.94 -2.63 -14.88
CA GLU A 720 19.61 -3.17 -15.14
C GLU A 720 19.59 -4.62 -14.68
N GLY A 721 18.50 -5.04 -14.08
CA GLY A 721 18.34 -6.40 -13.59
C GLY A 721 16.89 -6.87 -13.68
N GLN A 722 16.73 -8.16 -13.48
CA GLN A 722 15.42 -8.81 -13.48
C GLN A 722 15.19 -9.45 -12.12
N VAL A 723 13.99 -9.31 -11.60
CA VAL A 723 13.53 -10.09 -10.47
C VAL A 723 12.72 -11.24 -11.03
N CYS A 724 13.18 -12.46 -10.72
CA CYS A 724 12.58 -13.68 -11.23
C CYS A 724 11.92 -14.48 -10.11
N GLN A 725 10.91 -15.28 -10.46
CA GLN A 725 10.29 -16.22 -9.54
C GLN A 725 11.36 -17.20 -9.01
N PRO A 726 11.56 -17.28 -7.67
CA PRO A 726 12.50 -18.22 -7.07
C PRO A 726 12.16 -19.67 -7.34
N SER A 727 13.18 -20.54 -7.30
CA SER A 727 12.96 -21.99 -7.41
C SER A 727 12.27 -22.56 -6.16
N ARG A 728 11.59 -23.67 -6.32
CA ARG A 728 11.00 -24.43 -5.20
C ARG A 728 12.03 -24.80 -4.13
N GLU A 729 13.30 -25.01 -4.51
CA GLU A 729 14.40 -25.31 -3.59
C GLU A 729 14.73 -24.12 -2.71
N VAL A 730 14.82 -22.91 -3.29
CA VAL A 730 15.04 -21.66 -2.55
C VAL A 730 13.89 -21.36 -1.60
N ILE A 731 12.65 -21.49 -2.07
CA ILE A 731 11.46 -21.31 -1.23
C ILE A 731 11.48 -22.29 -0.05
N SER A 732 11.71 -23.59 -0.31
CA SER A 732 11.76 -24.60 0.76
C SER A 732 12.89 -24.34 1.77
N ARG A 733 14.04 -23.81 1.33
CA ARG A 733 15.12 -23.37 2.22
C ARG A 733 14.66 -22.29 3.18
N ILE A 734 13.92 -21.30 2.70
CA ILE A 734 13.42 -20.20 3.54
C ILE A 734 12.30 -20.68 4.46
N GLN A 735 11.40 -21.54 3.98
CA GLN A 735 10.37 -22.13 4.84
C GLN A 735 10.99 -22.91 6.01
N GLU A 736 12.00 -23.74 5.77
CA GLU A 736 12.70 -24.49 6.83
C GLU A 736 13.48 -23.52 7.74
N LEU A 737 14.07 -22.46 7.19
CA LEU A 737 14.79 -21.46 7.96
C LEU A 737 13.85 -20.75 8.95
N GLY A 738 12.66 -20.32 8.50
CA GLY A 738 11.65 -19.70 9.35
C GLY A 738 11.19 -20.60 10.50
N LYS A 739 11.15 -21.93 10.29
CA LYS A 739 10.82 -22.90 11.32
C LYS A 739 11.90 -23.08 12.40
N THR A 740 13.12 -22.59 12.18
CA THR A 740 14.20 -22.61 13.19
C THR A 740 14.13 -21.46 14.17
N LEU A 741 13.34 -20.44 13.88
CA LEU A 741 13.18 -19.26 14.73
C LEU A 741 12.12 -19.56 15.79
N ASP A 742 12.52 -19.56 17.07
CA ASP A 742 11.67 -20.01 18.17
C ASP A 742 11.52 -18.98 19.30
N LYS A 743 12.01 -17.75 19.08
CA LYS A 743 11.95 -16.67 20.04
C LYS A 743 11.38 -15.41 19.40
N PRO A 744 10.25 -14.86 19.88
CA PRO A 744 9.79 -13.57 19.41
C PRO A 744 10.77 -12.46 19.79
N SER A 745 10.97 -11.49 18.93
CA SER A 745 11.57 -10.22 19.35
C SER A 745 10.56 -9.47 20.21
N SER A 746 10.93 -9.17 21.45
CA SER A 746 10.07 -8.41 22.36
C SER A 746 10.69 -7.03 22.61
N VAL A 747 10.28 -6.06 21.82
CA VAL A 747 10.74 -4.68 21.99
C VAL A 747 9.69 -3.90 22.76
N ASN A 748 10.01 -3.55 24.01
CA ASN A 748 9.18 -2.61 24.76
C ASN A 748 9.39 -1.20 24.22
N GLU A 749 8.35 -0.57 23.66
CA GLU A 749 8.45 0.71 22.99
C GLU A 749 8.93 1.85 23.91
N PHE A 750 8.57 1.81 25.20
CA PHE A 750 9.07 2.78 26.17
C PHE A 750 10.59 2.67 26.37
N ILE A 751 11.08 1.44 26.54
CA ILE A 751 12.51 1.17 26.70
C ILE A 751 13.25 1.54 25.40
N LEU A 752 12.70 1.17 24.25
CA LEU A 752 13.26 1.48 22.96
C LEU A 752 13.36 2.99 22.73
N THR A 753 12.32 3.74 23.09
CA THR A 753 12.33 5.21 23.00
C THR A 753 13.40 5.81 23.91
N ALA A 754 13.49 5.39 25.17
CA ALA A 754 14.51 5.87 26.09
C ALA A 754 15.94 5.58 25.60
N VAL A 755 16.17 4.37 25.04
CA VAL A 755 17.46 3.97 24.45
C VAL A 755 17.74 4.78 23.18
N THR A 756 16.74 5.03 22.33
CA THR A 756 16.89 5.79 21.08
C THR A 756 17.22 7.26 21.38
N ASP A 757 16.47 7.93 22.24
CA ASP A 757 16.65 9.37 22.53
C ASP A 757 18.00 9.66 23.17
N SER A 758 18.36 8.93 24.22
CA SER A 758 19.65 9.10 24.89
C SER A 758 20.81 8.57 24.06
N GLY A 759 20.59 7.46 23.33
CA GLY A 759 21.56 6.85 22.43
C GLY A 759 21.91 7.76 21.25
N ALA A 760 20.93 8.38 20.60
CA ALA A 760 21.16 9.31 19.49
C ALA A 760 22.03 10.50 19.94
N ARG A 761 21.77 11.08 21.10
CA ARG A 761 22.60 12.16 21.69
C ARG A 761 24.04 11.71 21.95
N TYR A 762 24.23 10.45 22.43
CA TYR A 762 25.56 9.89 22.59
C TYR A 762 26.27 9.67 21.25
N ILE A 763 25.56 9.14 20.26
CA ILE A 763 26.12 8.91 18.92
C ILE A 763 26.54 10.24 18.29
N LYS A 764 25.73 11.28 18.40
CA LYS A 764 26.02 12.66 17.95
C LYS A 764 27.11 13.36 18.76
N GLY A 765 27.60 12.73 19.85
CA GLY A 765 28.67 13.30 20.69
C GLY A 765 28.23 14.41 21.64
N GLU A 766 26.93 14.60 21.85
CA GLU A 766 26.35 15.62 22.74
C GLU A 766 26.55 15.26 24.23
N ILE A 767 26.51 13.96 24.54
CA ILE A 767 26.71 13.41 25.88
C ILE A 767 27.68 12.22 25.84
N SER A 768 28.26 11.88 26.98
CA SER A 768 29.12 10.70 27.13
C SER A 768 28.26 9.40 27.18
N LEU A 769 28.91 8.25 26.96
CA LEU A 769 28.25 6.92 27.11
C LEU A 769 27.68 6.75 28.53
N GLU A 770 28.47 7.15 29.55
CA GLU A 770 28.05 7.04 30.95
C GLU A 770 26.81 7.91 31.23
N GLU A 771 26.73 9.13 30.67
CA GLU A 771 25.56 10.00 30.81
C GLU A 771 24.34 9.43 30.10
N ALA A 772 24.51 8.86 28.89
CA ALA A 772 23.42 8.23 28.14
C ALA A 772 22.86 7.03 28.89
N VAL A 773 23.72 6.10 29.33
CA VAL A 773 23.31 4.89 30.06
C VAL A 773 22.63 5.24 31.38
N ASN A 774 23.15 6.21 32.13
CA ASN A 774 22.53 6.68 33.37
C ASN A 774 21.15 7.31 33.13
N ALA A 775 20.95 8.07 32.04
CA ALA A 775 19.66 8.64 31.70
C ALA A 775 18.65 7.54 31.37
N ILE A 776 19.04 6.55 30.54
CA ILE A 776 18.21 5.39 30.19
C ILE A 776 17.81 4.61 31.44
N LEU A 777 18.79 4.27 32.29
CA LEU A 777 18.53 3.53 33.54
C LEU A 777 17.57 4.27 34.48
N GLN A 778 17.72 5.59 34.59
CA GLN A 778 16.85 6.39 35.45
C GLN A 778 15.41 6.40 34.92
N GLU A 779 15.23 6.56 33.61
CA GLU A 779 13.92 6.61 32.97
C GLU A 779 13.23 5.27 32.98
N VAL A 780 13.93 4.21 32.56
CA VAL A 780 13.39 2.84 32.53
C VAL A 780 13.09 2.30 33.93
N ASN A 781 13.94 2.55 34.94
CA ASN A 781 13.65 2.10 36.30
C ASN A 781 12.44 2.82 36.93
N LEU A 782 12.19 4.07 36.56
CA LEU A 782 10.98 4.77 36.96
C LEU A 782 9.74 4.08 36.35
N TYR A 783 9.78 3.84 35.06
CA TYR A 783 8.71 3.15 34.34
C TYR A 783 8.43 1.73 34.92
N LEU A 784 9.46 0.91 35.14
CA LEU A 784 9.31 -0.44 35.70
C LEU A 784 8.84 -0.46 37.16
N SER A 785 8.88 0.67 37.85
CA SER A 785 8.43 0.79 39.26
C SER A 785 6.96 1.25 39.38
N GLU A 786 6.35 1.75 38.35
CA GLU A 786 4.94 2.17 38.25
C GLU A 786 4.02 1.01 37.87
#